data_497bbe6015e9f4e36d14b0b5c4f8982a
#
_entry.id   497bbe6015e9f4e36d14b0b5c4f8982a
#
_cell.length_a   1.000
_cell.length_b   1.000
_cell.length_c   1.000
_cell.angle_alpha   90.00
_cell.angle_beta   90.00
_cell.angle_gamma   90.00
#
_symmetry.space_group_name_H-M   'P 1'
#
loop_
_entity.id
_entity.type
_entity.pdbx_description
1 polymer ?
#
loop_
_entity_poly.entity_id
_entity_poly.type
_entity_poly.pdbx_seq_one_letter_code
_entity_poly.pdbx_strand_id
1 'polypeptide(L)'
;MLDSAAGSPDDFEALASSLFAAMREGGRIGFERVDWFNGGLFDNDEALPLKRDDITLVRSAAARDWAEIDPSIFGTLFERGLDPDKRSQLGAHYTDRDKIMLIVDPVIIRLWLAEWAKMKGEIETALQRAQQASAPGTRTRLRNEASALYRGFLDRLHAFRVLDPACGSGNFLYLALLALKDIEHRVAIEAEILDLPREFPRIGPEAVKGIEINPYAAELARVTVWIGEIQWMRRNGFDVGCNPILKPLDMIEYRDAILNENGSEAQWPEADVVIGNPPFLGGKLMRTILGNDCVERLFAAYNGQVPAEADLVTYWFAKAWKHIALGQIQRAGLVATNSIRGGASRHVVDRIAHSGTIYDAWDDEPWILDGAAVRVSLICFATHPPVSEVRLDGHAVQRVNSDLTGTEDLTRATCLAENRGIAFMGDTKGGAFDVPGELAREWLSLPLNPNGRPNSDVLRPWRNGMDLTRNPSGRWIIDFGWEMSEREAALYEAPYAYIVKHVRAVRLNNRREAYAAYWWQHVEPRPGMWRALEGRTRYIATPTVAKYRLFCWLDEAVCPDHQLIVITRDDESTFGVLHSRFHEAWALRLGTSLEDRPRYTPSTTFETFPFPEGLTPNIPVADYADDPRAVAIAETARRLNELREAWLNPPDLVEHVPEVVPGYPDRIVPVSAKAAAVLKKRTLTNLCNERPAWLDNAHRDLDAAVAAAYGWPADISEEDAVARLLDLNRDRAAVGR
;
A
#
# COMPACT_ATOMS: atom_id res chain seq x y z
N MET A 1 -33.75 34.59 11.75
CA MET A 1 -32.73 35.09 10.84
C MET A 1 -32.97 34.62 9.39
N LEU A 2 -32.88 33.33 9.09
CA LEU A 2 -33.02 32.79 7.73
C LEU A 2 -34.36 33.08 7.07
N ASP A 3 -35.45 33.09 7.82
CA ASP A 3 -36.80 33.47 7.31
C ASP A 3 -36.85 34.92 6.91
N SER A 4 -36.23 35.83 7.68
CA SER A 4 -36.12 37.23 7.35
C SER A 4 -35.23 37.47 6.09
N ALA A 5 -34.10 36.82 6.05
CA ALA A 5 -33.15 36.88 4.92
C ALA A 5 -33.73 36.30 3.62
N ALA A 6 -34.62 35.30 3.69
CA ALA A 6 -35.32 34.76 2.51
C ALA A 6 -36.24 35.80 1.87
N GLY A 7 -36.77 36.76 2.67
CA GLY A 7 -37.56 37.91 2.19
C GLY A 7 -36.70 39.03 1.57
N SER A 8 -35.53 39.26 2.14
CA SER A 8 -34.55 40.32 1.76
C SER A 8 -33.13 39.73 1.70
N PRO A 9 -32.72 39.14 0.58
CA PRO A 9 -31.41 38.48 0.46
C PRO A 9 -30.20 39.40 0.76
N ASP A 10 -30.34 40.70 0.44
CA ASP A 10 -29.29 41.71 0.67
C ASP A 10 -28.97 41.92 2.16
N ASP A 11 -29.90 41.55 3.08
CA ASP A 11 -29.72 41.68 4.52
C ASP A 11 -29.01 40.44 5.12
N PHE A 12 -28.83 39.35 4.35
CA PHE A 12 -28.28 38.07 4.85
C PHE A 12 -26.90 38.24 5.47
N GLU A 13 -25.99 38.90 4.77
CA GLU A 13 -24.61 39.12 5.21
C GLU A 13 -24.57 39.85 6.58
N ALA A 14 -25.30 40.93 6.72
CA ALA A 14 -25.35 41.70 7.95
C ALA A 14 -25.99 40.93 9.12
N LEU A 15 -27.05 40.15 8.82
CA LEU A 15 -27.74 39.34 9.85
C LEU A 15 -26.87 38.16 10.29
N ALA A 16 -26.15 37.51 9.36
CA ALA A 16 -25.25 36.41 9.67
C ALA A 16 -24.02 36.87 10.46
N SER A 17 -23.41 37.99 10.05
CA SER A 17 -22.29 38.62 10.77
C SER A 17 -22.71 39.01 12.18
N SER A 18 -23.91 39.59 12.36
CA SER A 18 -24.43 39.90 13.68
C SER A 18 -24.68 38.66 14.55
N LEU A 19 -25.10 37.54 13.95
CA LEU A 19 -25.24 36.26 14.64
C LEU A 19 -23.88 35.73 15.09
N PHE A 20 -22.89 35.72 14.20
CA PHE A 20 -21.54 35.23 14.51
C PHE A 20 -20.86 36.06 15.59
N ALA A 21 -20.99 37.40 15.53
CA ALA A 21 -20.52 38.29 16.58
C ALA A 21 -21.21 38.02 17.93
N ALA A 22 -22.54 37.78 17.92
CA ALA A 22 -23.26 37.43 19.13
C ALA A 22 -22.88 36.04 19.66
N MET A 23 -22.53 35.10 18.82
CA MET A 23 -22.00 33.77 19.22
C MET A 23 -20.58 33.90 19.79
N ARG A 24 -19.78 34.81 19.27
CA ARG A 24 -18.41 35.06 19.75
C ARG A 24 -18.38 35.75 21.14
N GLU A 25 -19.26 36.72 21.40
CA GLU A 25 -19.16 37.55 22.58
C GLU A 25 -20.34 37.35 23.59
N GLY A 26 -21.35 36.62 23.16
CA GLY A 26 -22.68 36.66 23.77
C GLY A 26 -23.44 37.90 23.38
N GLY A 27 -24.76 37.86 23.30
CA GLY A 27 -25.54 39.04 22.89
C GLY A 27 -27.00 38.79 22.63
N ARG A 28 -27.56 39.59 21.73
CA ARG A 28 -28.95 39.47 21.28
C ARG A 28 -29.03 39.67 19.76
N ILE A 29 -29.91 38.89 19.14
CA ILE A 29 -30.34 39.11 17.76
C ILE A 29 -31.83 39.42 17.79
N GLY A 30 -32.20 40.64 17.47
CA GLY A 30 -33.57 41.07 17.67
C GLY A 30 -34.01 40.93 19.12
N PHE A 31 -35.02 40.12 19.40
CA PHE A 31 -35.54 39.87 20.76
C PHE A 31 -34.95 38.60 21.41
N GLU A 32 -34.23 37.76 20.64
CA GLU A 32 -33.68 36.51 21.18
C GLU A 32 -32.27 36.73 21.75
N ARG A 33 -32.04 36.09 22.92
CA ARG A 33 -30.72 36.05 23.54
C ARG A 33 -29.90 34.95 22.86
N VAL A 34 -28.70 35.31 22.41
CA VAL A 34 -27.68 34.36 21.93
C VAL A 34 -26.65 34.21 23.05
N ASP A 35 -26.52 33.03 23.57
CA ASP A 35 -25.49 32.74 24.54
C ASP A 35 -24.12 32.68 23.88
N TRP A 36 -23.05 32.94 24.66
CA TRP A 36 -21.68 32.87 24.19
C TRP A 36 -21.36 31.42 23.75
N PHE A 37 -20.92 31.28 22.53
CA PHE A 37 -20.54 30.03 21.91
C PHE A 37 -19.16 30.19 21.29
N ASN A 38 -18.11 30.18 22.09
CA ASN A 38 -16.75 30.43 21.63
C ASN A 38 -15.95 29.13 21.62
N GLY A 39 -15.60 28.63 20.46
CA GLY A 39 -14.69 27.52 20.25
C GLY A 39 -13.63 27.86 19.20
N GLY A 40 -13.42 29.17 18.91
CA GLY A 40 -12.59 29.63 17.81
C GLY A 40 -13.32 29.69 16.48
N LEU A 41 -14.47 29.00 16.34
CA LEU A 41 -15.25 28.95 15.09
C LEU A 41 -15.79 30.34 14.65
N PHE A 42 -16.06 31.22 15.59
CA PHE A 42 -16.63 32.57 15.39
C PHE A 42 -15.63 33.70 15.70
N ASP A 43 -14.32 33.41 15.74
CA ASP A 43 -13.28 34.44 15.93
C ASP A 43 -13.30 35.48 14.80
N ASN A 44 -13.72 35.08 13.61
CA ASN A 44 -14.07 35.92 12.48
C ASN A 44 -15.58 35.88 12.29
N ASP A 45 -16.23 37.06 12.25
CA ASP A 45 -17.67 37.25 12.03
C ASP A 45 -18.02 37.61 10.58
N GLU A 46 -17.07 37.45 9.65
CA GLU A 46 -17.27 37.64 8.22
C GLU A 46 -18.28 36.65 7.66
N ALA A 47 -19.28 37.16 6.97
CA ALA A 47 -20.29 36.37 6.30
C ALA A 47 -20.28 36.63 4.79
N LEU A 48 -20.49 35.61 3.99
CA LEU A 48 -20.55 35.74 2.53
C LEU A 48 -21.95 36.16 2.07
N PRO A 49 -22.08 37.05 1.06
CA PRO A 49 -23.37 37.38 0.47
C PRO A 49 -23.95 36.14 -0.24
N LEU A 50 -25.17 35.75 0.08
CA LEU A 50 -25.88 34.64 -0.52
C LEU A 50 -27.07 35.08 -1.34
N LYS A 51 -27.33 34.41 -2.47
CA LYS A 51 -28.52 34.58 -3.28
C LYS A 51 -29.73 33.91 -2.65
N ARG A 52 -30.93 34.26 -3.09
CA ARG A 52 -32.21 33.75 -2.58
C ARG A 52 -32.27 32.21 -2.60
N ASP A 53 -31.75 31.57 -3.66
CA ASP A 53 -31.74 30.12 -3.80
C ASP A 53 -30.80 29.47 -2.76
N ASP A 54 -29.62 30.05 -2.54
CA ASP A 54 -28.64 29.62 -1.56
C ASP A 54 -29.20 29.77 -0.15
N ILE A 55 -29.85 30.88 0.18
CA ILE A 55 -30.50 31.10 1.48
C ILE A 55 -31.62 30.08 1.69
N THR A 56 -32.38 29.74 0.66
CA THR A 56 -33.42 28.70 0.74
C THR A 56 -32.82 27.33 1.03
N LEU A 57 -31.68 27.01 0.43
CA LEU A 57 -30.95 25.77 0.67
C LEU A 57 -30.42 25.70 2.12
N VAL A 58 -29.74 26.76 2.58
CA VAL A 58 -29.24 26.86 3.98
C VAL A 58 -30.38 26.74 4.98
N ARG A 59 -31.53 27.40 4.71
CA ARG A 59 -32.73 27.30 5.54
C ARG A 59 -33.26 25.86 5.59
N SER A 60 -33.34 25.18 4.46
CA SER A 60 -33.74 23.77 4.38
C SER A 60 -32.79 22.86 5.16
N ALA A 61 -31.49 23.13 5.11
CA ALA A 61 -30.50 22.42 5.90
C ALA A 61 -30.66 22.70 7.40
N ALA A 62 -30.82 23.97 7.78
CA ALA A 62 -30.99 24.38 9.18
C ALA A 62 -32.27 23.83 9.82
N ALA A 63 -33.31 23.51 9.04
CA ALA A 63 -34.53 22.89 9.50
C ALA A 63 -34.45 21.37 9.74
N ARG A 64 -33.32 20.73 9.41
CA ARG A 64 -33.09 19.29 9.63
C ARG A 64 -32.60 19.03 11.04
N ASP A 65 -32.93 17.82 11.55
CA ASP A 65 -32.32 17.33 12.80
C ASP A 65 -30.91 16.80 12.52
N TRP A 66 -29.93 17.43 13.12
CA TRP A 66 -28.50 17.09 13.00
C TRP A 66 -27.99 16.31 14.21
N ALA A 67 -28.84 16.04 15.21
CA ALA A 67 -28.42 15.42 16.47
C ALA A 67 -27.86 14.01 16.33
N GLU A 68 -28.34 13.26 15.33
CA GLU A 68 -27.94 11.87 15.07
C GLU A 68 -26.96 11.72 13.87
N ILE A 69 -26.57 12.83 13.24
CA ILE A 69 -25.65 12.76 12.09
C ILE A 69 -24.22 12.56 12.59
N ASP A 70 -23.51 11.57 12.00
CA ASP A 70 -22.11 11.34 12.31
C ASP A 70 -21.26 12.55 11.85
N PRO A 71 -20.51 13.20 12.77
CA PRO A 71 -19.71 14.38 12.45
C PRO A 71 -18.65 14.13 11.38
N SER A 72 -18.22 12.90 11.16
CA SER A 72 -17.25 12.54 10.12
C SER A 72 -17.72 12.89 8.70
N ILE A 73 -19.04 13.08 8.52
CA ILE A 73 -19.61 13.50 7.22
C ILE A 73 -19.09 14.88 6.78
N PHE A 74 -18.74 15.77 7.72
CA PHE A 74 -18.17 17.07 7.40
C PHE A 74 -16.83 16.94 6.68
N GLY A 75 -15.99 15.97 7.09
CA GLY A 75 -14.76 15.63 6.39
C GLY A 75 -15.02 15.23 4.93
N THR A 76 -16.02 14.38 4.71
CA THR A 76 -16.41 13.94 3.35
C THR A 76 -16.95 15.11 2.50
N LEU A 77 -17.75 16.00 3.07
CA LEU A 77 -18.27 17.17 2.37
C LEU A 77 -17.15 18.14 2.02
N PHE A 78 -16.20 18.35 2.93
CA PHE A 78 -15.02 19.17 2.70
C PHE A 78 -14.16 18.60 1.56
N GLU A 79 -13.82 17.32 1.62
CA GLU A 79 -13.04 16.63 0.60
C GLU A 79 -13.67 16.77 -0.79
N ARG A 80 -14.98 16.58 -0.90
CA ARG A 80 -15.71 16.76 -2.16
C ARG A 80 -15.75 18.20 -2.65
N GLY A 81 -15.67 19.17 -1.76
CA GLY A 81 -15.65 20.61 -2.09
C GLY A 81 -14.29 21.11 -2.56
N LEU A 82 -13.20 20.38 -2.32
CA LEU A 82 -11.87 20.75 -2.77
C LEU A 82 -11.67 20.50 -4.27
N ASP A 83 -10.83 21.33 -4.89
CA ASP A 83 -10.30 21.11 -6.22
C ASP A 83 -9.58 19.76 -6.29
N PRO A 84 -9.86 18.87 -7.29
CA PRO A 84 -9.22 17.56 -7.42
C PRO A 84 -7.68 17.61 -7.37
N ASP A 85 -7.08 18.63 -8.00
CA ASP A 85 -5.61 18.80 -8.01
C ASP A 85 -5.06 19.17 -6.62
N LYS A 86 -5.85 19.84 -5.78
CA LYS A 86 -5.49 20.19 -4.41
C LYS A 86 -5.74 19.06 -3.42
N ARG A 87 -6.70 18.17 -3.67
CA ARG A 87 -6.99 17.01 -2.81
C ARG A 87 -5.76 16.10 -2.66
N SER A 88 -5.16 15.73 -3.80
CA SER A 88 -3.99 14.84 -3.83
C SER A 88 -2.76 15.47 -3.16
N GLN A 89 -2.65 16.80 -3.17
CA GLN A 89 -1.56 17.55 -2.55
C GLN A 89 -1.71 17.67 -1.02
N LEU A 90 -2.94 17.70 -0.54
CA LEU A 90 -3.27 17.99 0.87
C LEU A 90 -3.45 16.74 1.72
N GLY A 91 -3.45 15.53 1.12
CA GLY A 91 -3.68 14.28 1.86
C GLY A 91 -5.06 14.22 2.53
N ALA A 92 -6.02 15.07 2.11
CA ALA A 92 -7.36 15.16 2.68
C ALA A 92 -8.21 13.98 2.21
N HIS A 93 -8.24 12.90 2.98
CA HIS A 93 -8.95 11.67 2.64
C HIS A 93 -9.86 11.24 3.78
N TYR A 94 -11.15 11.03 3.45
CA TYR A 94 -12.11 10.47 4.39
C TYR A 94 -11.71 9.05 4.77
N THR A 95 -11.67 8.80 6.07
CA THR A 95 -11.43 7.47 6.62
C THR A 95 -12.69 6.94 7.27
N ASP A 96 -13.14 5.76 6.85
CA ASP A 96 -14.30 5.06 7.39
C ASP A 96 -14.11 4.77 8.89
N ARG A 97 -15.22 4.93 9.66
CA ARG A 97 -15.26 4.69 11.11
C ARG A 97 -14.71 3.31 11.49
N ASP A 98 -15.15 2.26 10.81
CA ASP A 98 -14.74 0.89 11.14
C ASP A 98 -13.23 0.69 10.93
N LYS A 99 -12.66 1.37 9.94
CA LYS A 99 -11.21 1.34 9.67
C LYS A 99 -10.41 2.12 10.71
N ILE A 100 -10.91 3.25 11.19
CA ILE A 100 -10.27 4.00 12.27
C ILE A 100 -10.26 3.17 13.55
N MET A 101 -11.34 2.44 13.82
CA MET A 101 -11.45 1.59 15.00
C MET A 101 -10.42 0.45 15.04
N LEU A 102 -9.90 -0.01 13.88
CA LEU A 102 -8.78 -0.96 13.81
C LEU A 102 -7.49 -0.41 14.46
N ILE A 103 -7.36 0.91 14.58
CA ILE A 103 -6.25 1.56 15.28
C ILE A 103 -6.65 2.01 16.69
N VAL A 104 -7.82 2.63 16.86
CA VAL A 104 -8.27 3.14 18.14
C VAL A 104 -8.45 2.02 19.18
N ASP A 105 -8.94 0.87 18.76
CA ASP A 105 -9.15 -0.28 19.64
C ASP A 105 -7.83 -0.79 20.26
N PRO A 106 -6.80 -1.20 19.49
CA PRO A 106 -5.55 -1.69 20.06
C PRO A 106 -4.69 -0.61 20.74
N VAL A 107 -4.80 0.65 20.32
CA VAL A 107 -3.97 1.73 20.89
C VAL A 107 -4.60 2.32 22.16
N ILE A 108 -5.92 2.35 22.28
CA ILE A 108 -6.62 3.01 23.40
C ILE A 108 -7.51 2.03 24.16
N ILE A 109 -8.52 1.42 23.50
CA ILE A 109 -9.62 0.75 24.19
C ILE A 109 -9.16 -0.50 24.93
N ARG A 110 -8.53 -1.45 24.24
CA ARG A 110 -8.11 -2.72 24.84
C ARG A 110 -7.21 -2.53 26.05
N LEU A 111 -6.37 -1.52 26.00
CA LEU A 111 -5.42 -1.25 27.07
C LEU A 111 -6.08 -0.71 28.32
N TRP A 112 -6.91 0.32 28.20
CA TRP A 112 -7.62 0.88 29.33
C TRP A 112 -8.60 -0.11 29.95
N LEU A 113 -9.28 -0.93 29.10
CA LEU A 113 -10.18 -1.98 29.62
C LEU A 113 -9.41 -3.12 30.33
N ALA A 114 -8.24 -3.50 29.85
CA ALA A 114 -7.38 -4.47 30.52
C ALA A 114 -6.85 -3.93 31.86
N GLU A 115 -6.45 -2.67 31.91
CA GLU A 115 -6.00 -2.00 33.13
C GLU A 115 -7.16 -1.86 34.13
N TRP A 116 -8.34 -1.49 33.64
CA TRP A 116 -9.53 -1.45 34.48
C TRP A 116 -9.90 -2.83 35.05
N ALA A 117 -9.85 -3.87 34.26
CA ALA A 117 -10.15 -5.22 34.73
C ALA A 117 -9.22 -5.65 35.89
N LYS A 118 -7.93 -5.33 35.79
CA LYS A 118 -6.96 -5.55 36.87
C LYS A 118 -7.30 -4.74 38.12
N MET A 119 -7.51 -3.42 37.94
CA MET A 119 -7.82 -2.51 39.03
C MET A 119 -9.12 -2.87 39.72
N LYS A 120 -10.15 -3.25 38.97
CA LYS A 120 -11.43 -3.74 39.48
C LYS A 120 -11.25 -4.96 40.39
N GLY A 121 -10.40 -5.93 40.01
CA GLY A 121 -10.07 -7.08 40.87
C GLY A 121 -9.41 -6.68 42.19
N GLU A 122 -8.53 -5.68 42.17
CA GLU A 122 -7.91 -5.15 43.39
C GLU A 122 -8.95 -4.44 44.29
N ILE A 123 -9.84 -3.65 43.70
CA ILE A 123 -10.97 -2.96 44.38
C ILE A 123 -11.91 -4.01 45.02
N GLU A 124 -12.35 -5.00 44.27
CA GLU A 124 -13.20 -6.10 44.77
C GLU A 124 -12.56 -6.83 45.94
N THR A 125 -11.25 -7.10 45.87
CA THR A 125 -10.50 -7.74 46.95
C THR A 125 -10.51 -6.86 48.22
N ALA A 126 -10.29 -5.55 48.07
CA ALA A 126 -10.29 -4.61 49.20
C ALA A 126 -11.70 -4.53 49.85
N LEU A 127 -12.75 -4.48 49.02
CA LEU A 127 -14.14 -4.44 49.50
C LEU A 127 -14.56 -5.76 50.18
N GLN A 128 -14.20 -6.91 49.68
CA GLN A 128 -14.41 -8.21 50.32
C GLN A 128 -13.73 -8.29 51.69
N ARG A 129 -12.45 -7.86 51.80
CA ARG A 129 -11.75 -7.79 53.07
C ARG A 129 -12.45 -6.80 54.04
N ALA A 130 -12.99 -5.68 53.50
CA ALA A 130 -13.74 -4.74 54.32
C ALA A 130 -15.05 -5.37 54.89
N GLN A 131 -15.74 -6.20 54.10
CA GLN A 131 -16.94 -6.91 54.57
C GLN A 131 -16.63 -7.94 55.66
N GLN A 132 -15.49 -8.61 55.58
CA GLN A 132 -15.04 -9.62 56.54
C GLN A 132 -14.40 -9.01 57.79
N ALA A 133 -14.03 -7.76 57.79
CA ALA A 133 -13.41 -7.07 58.90
C ALA A 133 -14.36 -6.88 60.07
N SER A 134 -14.03 -7.38 61.26
CA SER A 134 -14.80 -7.21 62.49
C SER A 134 -14.65 -5.80 63.08
N ALA A 135 -13.49 -5.18 62.97
CA ALA A 135 -13.19 -3.83 63.50
C ALA A 135 -13.70 -2.72 62.55
N PRO A 136 -14.54 -1.78 63.06
CA PRO A 136 -15.08 -0.69 62.25
C PRO A 136 -14.00 0.17 61.56
N GLY A 137 -12.92 0.46 62.26
CA GLY A 137 -11.79 1.27 61.73
C GLY A 137 -11.08 0.56 60.57
N THR A 138 -10.93 -0.75 60.66
CA THR A 138 -10.33 -1.55 59.57
C THR A 138 -11.24 -1.58 58.33
N ARG A 139 -12.57 -1.68 58.54
CA ARG A 139 -13.57 -1.63 57.49
C ARG A 139 -13.54 -0.30 56.73
N THR A 140 -13.52 0.80 57.46
CA THR A 140 -13.45 2.15 56.87
C THR A 140 -12.14 2.35 56.12
N ARG A 141 -11.00 1.89 56.66
CA ARG A 141 -9.71 1.98 55.97
C ARG A 141 -9.69 1.26 54.64
N LEU A 142 -10.22 0.00 54.59
CA LEU A 142 -10.26 -0.81 53.36
C LEU A 142 -11.25 -0.24 52.32
N ARG A 143 -12.37 0.36 52.72
CA ARG A 143 -13.25 1.09 51.81
C ARG A 143 -12.59 2.34 51.23
N ASN A 144 -11.84 3.06 52.05
CA ASN A 144 -11.07 4.22 51.58
C ASN A 144 -9.97 3.79 50.61
N GLU A 145 -9.34 2.65 50.84
CA GLU A 145 -8.35 2.06 49.92
C GLU A 145 -9.00 1.74 48.57
N ALA A 146 -10.15 1.08 48.53
CA ALA A 146 -10.90 0.83 47.30
C ALA A 146 -11.29 2.11 46.55
N SER A 147 -11.77 3.13 47.31
CA SER A 147 -12.07 4.44 46.73
C SER A 147 -10.84 5.16 46.18
N ALA A 148 -9.68 5.02 46.82
CA ALA A 148 -8.42 5.62 46.36
C ALA A 148 -7.92 4.95 45.07
N LEU A 149 -8.02 3.61 44.96
CA LEU A 149 -7.69 2.88 43.74
C LEU A 149 -8.56 3.32 42.55
N TYR A 150 -9.87 3.43 42.77
CA TYR A 150 -10.82 3.92 41.77
C TYR A 150 -10.48 5.35 41.27
N ARG A 151 -10.29 6.29 42.24
CA ARG A 151 -9.92 7.67 41.87
C ARG A 151 -8.57 7.74 41.17
N GLY A 152 -7.58 7.00 41.64
CA GLY A 152 -6.27 6.95 41.00
C GLY A 152 -6.32 6.41 39.57
N PHE A 153 -7.24 5.49 39.26
CA PHE A 153 -7.50 5.06 37.89
C PHE A 153 -8.10 6.19 37.05
N LEU A 154 -9.16 6.84 37.57
CA LEU A 154 -9.82 7.95 36.88
C LEU A 154 -8.85 9.12 36.63
N ASP A 155 -8.04 9.48 37.62
CA ASP A 155 -7.07 10.58 37.49
C ASP A 155 -6.06 10.31 36.35
N ARG A 156 -5.60 9.07 36.18
CA ARG A 156 -4.72 8.68 35.08
C ARG A 156 -5.46 8.70 33.74
N LEU A 157 -6.70 8.23 33.70
CA LEU A 157 -7.53 8.26 32.48
C LEU A 157 -7.83 9.71 32.04
N HIS A 158 -8.12 10.61 33.00
CA HIS A 158 -8.34 12.04 32.74
C HIS A 158 -7.07 12.77 32.27
N ALA A 159 -5.90 12.30 32.70
CA ALA A 159 -4.62 12.85 32.28
C ALA A 159 -4.16 12.35 30.89
N PHE A 160 -4.76 11.29 30.39
CA PHE A 160 -4.33 10.64 29.14
C PHE A 160 -4.59 11.52 27.92
N ARG A 161 -3.60 11.59 27.02
CA ARG A 161 -3.60 12.45 25.83
C ARG A 161 -3.31 11.66 24.57
N VAL A 162 -4.13 11.88 23.56
CA VAL A 162 -4.01 11.27 22.22
C VAL A 162 -3.59 12.34 21.22
N LEU A 163 -2.59 12.07 20.40
CA LEU A 163 -2.13 12.95 19.33
C LEU A 163 -2.39 12.34 17.96
N ASP A 164 -2.99 13.11 17.07
CA ASP A 164 -2.99 12.86 15.63
C ASP A 164 -2.17 13.95 14.92
N PRO A 165 -0.94 13.65 14.47
CA PRO A 165 -0.06 14.63 13.84
C PRO A 165 -0.31 14.87 12.35
N ALA A 166 -1.48 14.44 11.82
CA ALA A 166 -1.99 14.72 10.49
C ALA A 166 -3.51 14.57 10.49
N CYS A 167 -4.17 15.35 11.38
CA CYS A 167 -5.53 15.03 11.81
C CYS A 167 -6.62 15.29 10.76
N GLY A 168 -6.32 15.99 9.65
CA GLY A 168 -7.30 16.31 8.63
C GLY A 168 -8.52 16.99 9.24
N SER A 169 -9.71 16.49 8.94
CA SER A 169 -10.98 16.96 9.50
C SER A 169 -11.30 16.39 10.90
N GLY A 170 -10.37 15.71 11.57
CA GLY A 170 -10.45 15.30 12.96
C GLY A 170 -11.15 13.96 13.22
N ASN A 171 -11.35 13.11 12.23
CA ASN A 171 -12.08 11.84 12.40
C ASN A 171 -11.43 10.88 13.41
N PHE A 172 -10.09 10.77 13.40
CA PHE A 172 -9.37 9.96 14.39
C PHE A 172 -9.49 10.56 15.79
N LEU A 173 -9.39 11.89 15.93
CA LEU A 173 -9.53 12.60 17.19
C LEU A 173 -10.95 12.44 17.77
N TYR A 174 -11.96 12.59 16.93
CA TYR A 174 -13.34 12.40 17.30
C TYR A 174 -13.61 10.99 17.85
N LEU A 175 -13.17 9.95 17.14
CA LEU A 175 -13.40 8.57 17.60
C LEU A 175 -12.56 8.21 18.83
N ALA A 176 -11.35 8.76 18.95
CA ALA A 176 -10.55 8.60 20.14
C ALA A 176 -11.19 9.26 21.38
N LEU A 177 -11.74 10.47 21.22
CA LEU A 177 -12.49 11.14 22.29
C LEU A 177 -13.70 10.31 22.73
N LEU A 178 -14.51 9.84 21.79
CA LEU A 178 -15.66 8.97 22.10
C LEU A 178 -15.23 7.72 22.85
N ALA A 179 -14.15 7.06 22.39
CA ALA A 179 -13.63 5.86 23.03
C ALA A 179 -13.22 6.11 24.49
N LEU A 180 -12.51 7.20 24.75
CA LEU A 180 -12.13 7.57 26.13
C LEU A 180 -13.34 7.86 27.02
N LYS A 181 -14.33 8.58 26.50
CA LYS A 181 -15.58 8.87 27.22
C LYS A 181 -16.40 7.61 27.50
N ASP A 182 -16.48 6.69 26.54
CA ASP A 182 -17.16 5.41 26.71
C ASP A 182 -16.48 4.55 27.78
N ILE A 183 -15.13 4.55 27.83
CA ILE A 183 -14.37 3.89 28.89
C ILE A 183 -14.67 4.52 30.25
N GLU A 184 -14.60 5.84 30.38
CA GLU A 184 -14.91 6.56 31.62
C GLU A 184 -16.34 6.24 32.12
N HIS A 185 -17.31 6.28 31.20
CA HIS A 185 -18.71 6.00 31.50
C HIS A 185 -18.93 4.54 31.96
N ARG A 186 -18.33 3.58 31.25
CA ARG A 186 -18.34 2.17 31.62
C ARG A 186 -17.74 1.94 33.01
N VAL A 187 -16.57 2.53 33.25
CA VAL A 187 -15.90 2.45 34.56
C VAL A 187 -16.73 3.01 35.68
N ALA A 188 -17.42 4.15 35.47
CA ALA A 188 -18.30 4.77 36.44
C ALA A 188 -19.52 3.86 36.75
N ILE A 189 -20.14 3.23 35.75
CA ILE A 189 -21.25 2.27 35.95
C ILE A 189 -20.77 1.03 36.72
N GLU A 190 -19.62 0.46 36.36
CA GLU A 190 -19.08 -0.73 37.03
C GLU A 190 -18.64 -0.43 38.46
N ALA A 191 -18.15 0.80 38.75
CA ALA A 191 -17.86 1.26 40.09
C ALA A 191 -19.10 1.44 40.96
N GLU A 192 -20.20 1.96 40.39
CA GLU A 192 -21.49 2.08 41.10
C GLU A 192 -22.02 0.71 41.53
N ILE A 193 -21.86 -0.34 40.73
CA ILE A 193 -22.20 -1.73 41.08
C ILE A 193 -21.41 -2.22 42.31
N LEU A 194 -20.19 -1.67 42.52
CA LEU A 194 -19.32 -1.97 43.66
C LEU A 194 -19.54 -1.05 44.89
N ASP A 195 -20.66 -0.33 44.97
CA ASP A 195 -20.98 0.66 46.03
C ASP A 195 -19.95 1.82 46.10
N LEU A 196 -19.28 2.14 45.01
CA LEU A 196 -18.43 3.32 44.91
C LEU A 196 -19.21 4.51 44.34
N PRO A 197 -18.87 5.76 44.69
CA PRO A 197 -19.60 6.91 44.18
C PRO A 197 -19.42 7.07 42.67
N ARG A 198 -20.52 7.25 41.95
CA ARG A 198 -20.47 7.59 40.52
C ARG A 198 -19.97 9.03 40.38
N GLU A 199 -18.92 9.21 39.59
CA GLU A 199 -18.42 10.53 39.25
C GLU A 199 -19.04 11.03 37.94
N PHE A 200 -19.13 12.36 37.78
CA PHE A 200 -19.57 12.97 36.53
C PHE A 200 -18.44 12.85 35.49
N PRO A 201 -18.77 12.57 34.21
CA PRO A 201 -17.74 12.49 33.17
C PRO A 201 -16.92 13.77 33.08
N ARG A 202 -15.59 13.63 33.12
CA ARG A 202 -14.63 14.73 33.10
C ARG A 202 -13.77 14.76 31.84
N ILE A 203 -13.70 13.65 31.09
CA ILE A 203 -13.01 13.61 29.82
C ILE A 203 -13.72 14.51 28.83
N GLY A 204 -13.00 15.42 28.24
CA GLY A 204 -13.48 16.39 27.25
C GLY A 204 -12.51 16.53 26.06
N PRO A 205 -12.77 17.47 25.16
CA PRO A 205 -11.96 17.71 23.96
C PRO A 205 -10.47 17.91 24.19
N GLU A 206 -10.07 18.34 25.40
CA GLU A 206 -8.67 18.49 25.77
C GLU A 206 -7.87 17.18 25.84
N ALA A 207 -8.56 16.03 25.83
CA ALA A 207 -7.92 14.72 25.80
C ALA A 207 -7.28 14.39 24.44
N VAL A 208 -7.69 15.09 23.38
CA VAL A 208 -7.21 14.87 22.02
C VAL A 208 -6.47 16.10 21.48
N LYS A 209 -5.35 15.87 20.81
CA LYS A 209 -4.49 16.90 20.23
C LYS A 209 -4.27 16.61 18.76
N GLY A 210 -4.24 17.63 17.91
CA GLY A 210 -4.06 17.50 16.48
C GLY A 210 -3.03 18.47 15.92
N ILE A 211 -2.38 18.08 14.83
CA ILE A 211 -1.59 18.97 13.99
C ILE A 211 -2.09 18.80 12.56
N GLU A 212 -2.36 19.92 11.88
CA GLU A 212 -2.84 19.91 10.50
C GLU A 212 -2.21 21.09 9.73
N ILE A 213 -1.75 20.81 8.52
CA ILE A 213 -1.12 21.81 7.64
C ILE A 213 -2.14 22.64 6.84
N ASN A 214 -3.36 22.13 6.72
CA ASN A 214 -4.44 22.83 6.06
C ASN A 214 -5.27 23.61 7.09
N PRO A 215 -5.32 24.94 7.01
CA PRO A 215 -6.03 25.76 8.01
C PRO A 215 -7.53 25.44 8.05
N TYR A 216 -8.15 25.18 6.92
CA TYR A 216 -9.57 24.85 6.86
C TYR A 216 -9.88 23.46 7.44
N ALA A 217 -9.03 22.47 7.20
CA ALA A 217 -9.18 21.16 7.80
C ALA A 217 -8.99 21.21 9.33
N ALA A 218 -8.06 22.02 9.82
CA ALA A 218 -7.86 22.23 11.24
C ALA A 218 -9.12 22.81 11.93
N GLU A 219 -9.78 23.79 11.28
CA GLU A 219 -11.08 24.32 11.79
C GLU A 219 -12.19 23.27 11.79
N LEU A 220 -12.28 22.47 10.73
CA LEU A 220 -13.23 21.35 10.68
C LEU A 220 -12.95 20.32 11.78
N ALA A 221 -11.69 20.03 12.06
CA ALA A 221 -11.34 19.12 13.14
C ALA A 221 -11.83 19.62 14.49
N ARG A 222 -11.70 20.93 14.78
CA ARG A 222 -12.28 21.55 15.99
C ARG A 222 -13.78 21.37 16.07
N VAL A 223 -14.48 21.63 14.95
CA VAL A 223 -15.94 21.46 14.85
C VAL A 223 -16.34 19.98 15.08
N THR A 224 -15.65 19.06 14.41
CA THR A 224 -15.92 17.62 14.50
C THR A 224 -15.78 17.11 15.95
N VAL A 225 -14.71 17.50 16.64
CA VAL A 225 -14.45 17.12 18.03
C VAL A 225 -15.54 17.70 18.97
N TRP A 226 -15.94 18.98 18.80
CA TRP A 226 -16.97 19.59 19.60
C TRP A 226 -18.36 18.98 19.38
N ILE A 227 -18.75 18.74 18.14
CA ILE A 227 -20.03 18.08 17.85
C ILE A 227 -20.06 16.69 18.47
N GLY A 228 -18.96 15.95 18.37
CA GLY A 228 -18.82 14.65 19.01
C GLY A 228 -19.03 14.69 20.52
N GLU A 229 -18.41 15.65 21.20
CA GLU A 229 -18.59 15.91 22.63
C GLU A 229 -20.05 16.15 22.98
N ILE A 230 -20.69 17.11 22.30
CA ILE A 230 -22.09 17.49 22.55
C ILE A 230 -23.04 16.30 22.30
N GLN A 231 -22.86 15.58 21.21
CA GLN A 231 -23.68 14.41 20.87
C GLN A 231 -23.53 13.29 21.91
N TRP A 232 -22.27 13.02 22.32
CA TRP A 232 -22.02 11.98 23.33
C TRP A 232 -22.70 12.30 24.66
N MET A 233 -22.56 13.55 25.14
CA MET A 233 -23.19 13.99 26.37
C MET A 233 -24.69 13.83 26.32
N ARG A 234 -25.36 14.26 25.24
CA ARG A 234 -26.79 14.13 25.05
C ARG A 234 -27.27 12.68 25.01
N ARG A 235 -26.58 11.82 24.25
CA ARG A 235 -26.92 10.39 24.13
C ARG A 235 -26.85 9.66 25.46
N ASN A 236 -25.94 10.05 26.32
CA ASN A 236 -25.76 9.43 27.64
C ASN A 236 -26.54 10.12 28.76
N GLY A 237 -27.46 11.03 28.42
CA GLY A 237 -28.38 11.66 29.40
C GLY A 237 -27.74 12.72 30.28
N PHE A 238 -26.56 13.20 29.90
CA PHE A 238 -25.94 14.35 30.56
C PHE A 238 -26.49 15.63 29.95
N ASP A 239 -27.07 16.49 30.81
CA ASP A 239 -27.57 17.79 30.39
C ASP A 239 -26.35 18.64 29.99
N VAL A 240 -26.20 18.84 28.71
CA VAL A 240 -25.31 19.87 28.16
C VAL A 240 -26.03 21.16 28.55
N GLY A 241 -25.63 21.74 29.67
CA GLY A 241 -26.25 22.97 30.18
C GLY A 241 -26.48 23.96 29.05
N CYS A 242 -27.51 24.78 29.14
CA CYS A 242 -27.95 25.72 28.11
C CYS A 242 -26.82 26.66 27.59
N ASN A 243 -25.61 26.50 28.08
CA ASN A 243 -24.42 27.24 27.71
C ASN A 243 -23.18 26.33 27.77
N PRO A 244 -22.96 25.49 26.77
CA PRO A 244 -21.69 24.76 26.67
C PRO A 244 -20.57 25.80 26.53
N ILE A 245 -19.78 26.00 27.61
CA ILE A 245 -18.57 26.81 27.57
C ILE A 245 -17.59 26.04 26.69
N LEU A 246 -17.66 26.30 25.38
CA LEU A 246 -16.71 25.77 24.44
C LEU A 246 -15.38 26.49 24.67
N LYS A 247 -14.44 25.81 25.32
CA LYS A 247 -13.08 26.33 25.45
C LYS A 247 -12.43 26.35 24.06
N PRO A 248 -11.58 27.34 23.75
CA PRO A 248 -10.80 27.29 22.52
C PRO A 248 -10.07 25.96 22.41
N LEU A 249 -10.14 25.29 21.24
CA LEU A 249 -9.40 24.06 20.98
C LEU A 249 -8.01 24.41 20.44
N ASP A 250 -7.21 25.10 21.23
CA ASP A 250 -5.81 25.43 20.93
C ASP A 250 -4.93 24.17 20.76
N MET A 251 -5.52 23.01 21.08
CA MET A 251 -4.87 21.71 20.96
C MET A 251 -4.85 21.16 19.55
N ILE A 252 -5.57 21.78 18.60
CA ILE A 252 -5.48 21.50 17.18
C ILE A 252 -4.68 22.64 16.55
N GLU A 253 -3.40 22.34 16.27
CA GLU A 253 -2.41 23.32 15.83
C GLU A 253 -2.38 23.36 14.29
N TYR A 254 -2.46 24.58 13.71
CA TYR A 254 -2.26 24.78 12.28
C TYR A 254 -0.76 24.98 12.02
N ARG A 255 -0.08 23.93 11.59
CA ARG A 255 1.35 23.94 11.20
C ARG A 255 1.75 22.62 10.55
N ASP A 256 2.97 22.55 10.04
CA ASP A 256 3.59 21.30 9.62
C ASP A 256 3.99 20.45 10.85
N ALA A 257 3.67 19.15 10.82
CA ALA A 257 3.98 18.19 11.88
C ALA A 257 5.41 17.64 11.80
N ILE A 258 6.07 17.76 10.67
CA ILE A 258 7.35 17.11 10.39
C ILE A 258 8.47 18.12 10.29
N LEU A 259 8.25 19.28 9.69
CA LEU A 259 9.27 20.26 9.37
C LEU A 259 8.84 21.66 9.81
N ASN A 260 9.74 22.38 10.53
CA ASN A 260 9.57 23.80 10.80
C ASN A 260 9.94 24.64 9.56
N GLU A 261 9.50 25.89 9.52
CA GLU A 261 9.84 26.84 8.46
C GLU A 261 11.36 27.05 8.29
N ASN A 262 12.12 26.96 9.39
CA ASN A 262 13.59 27.05 9.39
C ASN A 262 14.30 25.76 8.93
N GLY A 263 13.57 24.72 8.56
CA GLY A 263 14.10 23.44 8.11
C GLY A 263 14.52 22.46 9.21
N SER A 264 14.26 22.79 10.48
CA SER A 264 14.46 21.85 11.60
C SER A 264 13.27 20.92 11.77
N GLU A 265 13.47 19.80 12.45
CA GLU A 265 12.38 18.88 12.81
C GLU A 265 11.34 19.60 13.70
N ALA A 266 10.06 19.54 13.34
CA ALA A 266 8.97 20.13 14.10
C ALA A 266 8.78 19.40 15.45
N GLN A 267 8.44 20.10 16.52
CA GLN A 267 8.17 19.49 17.82
C GLN A 267 6.71 19.04 17.89
N TRP A 268 6.46 17.84 18.45
CA TRP A 268 5.11 17.39 18.77
C TRP A 268 4.72 17.82 20.18
N PRO A 269 3.44 18.12 20.45
CA PRO A 269 2.96 18.37 21.79
C PRO A 269 3.03 17.08 22.63
N GLU A 270 3.14 17.20 23.95
CA GLU A 270 3.13 16.06 24.87
C GLU A 270 1.86 15.23 24.68
N ALA A 271 2.03 13.93 24.53
CA ALA A 271 0.95 12.97 24.38
C ALA A 271 1.38 11.59 24.89
N ASP A 272 0.41 10.77 25.29
CA ASP A 272 0.66 9.39 25.71
C ASP A 272 0.72 8.43 24.51
N VAL A 273 -0.11 8.68 23.50
CA VAL A 273 -0.18 7.85 22.29
C VAL A 273 -0.33 8.70 21.03
N VAL A 274 0.09 8.12 19.91
CA VAL A 274 -0.08 8.68 18.57
C VAL A 274 -0.96 7.76 17.74
N ILE A 275 -1.95 8.35 17.08
CA ILE A 275 -2.79 7.66 16.07
C ILE A 275 -2.88 8.57 14.84
N GLY A 276 -3.21 8.02 13.68
CA GLY A 276 -3.49 8.86 12.52
C GLY A 276 -3.31 8.19 11.17
N ASN A 277 -3.68 8.94 10.13
CA ASN A 277 -3.51 8.58 8.74
C ASN A 277 -2.66 9.64 8.02
N PRO A 278 -1.32 9.58 8.14
CA PRO A 278 -0.44 10.55 7.52
C PRO A 278 -0.53 10.55 5.99
N PRO A 279 -0.14 11.65 5.31
CA PRO A 279 -0.28 11.78 3.86
C PRO A 279 0.56 10.77 3.08
N PHE A 280 -0.07 10.16 2.05
CA PHE A 280 0.55 9.18 1.16
C PHE A 280 1.16 9.89 -0.05
N LEU A 281 2.48 9.95 -0.12
CA LEU A 281 3.22 10.49 -1.25
C LEU A 281 4.48 9.66 -1.49
N GLY A 282 4.53 9.00 -2.65
CA GLY A 282 5.68 8.17 -3.02
C GLY A 282 6.97 8.99 -3.18
N GLY A 283 8.09 8.45 -2.74
CA GLY A 283 9.38 9.15 -2.72
C GLY A 283 9.79 9.78 -4.06
N LYS A 284 9.44 9.15 -5.19
CA LYS A 284 9.73 9.67 -6.53
C LYS A 284 8.94 10.95 -6.89
N LEU A 285 7.76 11.14 -6.28
CA LEU A 285 6.87 12.27 -6.54
C LEU A 285 7.11 13.44 -5.59
N MET A 286 7.80 13.23 -4.45
CA MET A 286 8.02 14.27 -3.44
C MET A 286 8.62 15.55 -4.02
N ARG A 287 9.68 15.43 -4.86
CA ARG A 287 10.33 16.60 -5.46
C ARG A 287 9.42 17.38 -6.41
N THR A 288 8.52 16.69 -7.09
CA THR A 288 7.58 17.31 -8.02
C THR A 288 6.46 18.06 -7.29
N ILE A 289 5.99 17.52 -6.17
CA ILE A 289 4.82 18.02 -5.44
C ILE A 289 5.23 19.01 -4.35
N LEU A 290 6.25 18.69 -3.54
CA LEU A 290 6.71 19.54 -2.42
C LEU A 290 7.79 20.54 -2.82
N GLY A 291 8.41 20.39 -3.99
CA GLY A 291 9.54 21.19 -4.44
C GLY A 291 10.89 20.72 -3.89
N ASN A 292 11.95 21.03 -4.63
CA ASN A 292 13.30 20.56 -4.28
C ASN A 292 13.77 21.08 -2.91
N ASP A 293 13.56 22.38 -2.61
CA ASP A 293 14.06 22.99 -1.36
C ASP A 293 13.41 22.39 -0.12
N CYS A 294 12.11 22.08 -0.17
CA CYS A 294 11.40 21.41 0.91
C CYS A 294 11.94 20.00 1.13
N VAL A 295 12.12 19.24 0.05
CA VAL A 295 12.63 17.85 0.12
C VAL A 295 14.06 17.79 0.64
N GLU A 296 14.95 18.71 0.22
CA GLU A 296 16.33 18.75 0.73
C GLU A 296 16.36 19.08 2.24
N ARG A 297 15.54 20.00 2.71
CA ARG A 297 15.40 20.31 4.14
C ARG A 297 14.86 19.10 4.92
N LEU A 298 13.87 18.41 4.35
CA LEU A 298 13.31 17.20 4.95
C LEU A 298 14.37 16.09 5.07
N PHE A 299 15.15 15.85 4.02
CA PHE A 299 16.23 14.87 4.04
C PHE A 299 17.32 15.22 5.05
N ALA A 300 17.65 16.51 5.18
CA ALA A 300 18.62 16.98 6.16
C ALA A 300 18.13 16.79 7.61
N ALA A 301 16.86 17.13 7.89
CA ALA A 301 16.27 17.00 9.22
C ALA A 301 16.16 15.54 9.70
N TYR A 302 15.92 14.60 8.77
CA TYR A 302 15.74 13.17 9.08
C TYR A 302 16.89 12.30 8.57
N ASN A 303 18.08 12.91 8.36
CA ASN A 303 19.26 12.17 7.91
C ASN A 303 19.59 11.01 8.86
N GLY A 304 19.85 9.83 8.28
CA GLY A 304 20.08 8.59 9.03
C GLY A 304 18.83 7.98 9.68
N GLN A 305 17.67 8.66 9.64
CA GLN A 305 16.39 8.15 10.17
C GLN A 305 15.48 7.60 9.07
N VAL A 306 15.38 8.29 7.94
CA VAL A 306 14.56 7.91 6.80
C VAL A 306 15.42 7.93 5.53
N PRO A 307 15.43 6.83 4.72
CA PRO A 307 16.09 6.84 3.44
C PRO A 307 15.47 7.85 2.46
N ALA A 308 16.28 8.45 1.59
CA ALA A 308 15.83 9.50 0.65
C ALA A 308 14.77 9.02 -0.38
N GLU A 309 14.77 7.72 -0.72
CA GLU A 309 13.78 7.14 -1.65
C GLU A 309 12.50 6.66 -0.95
N ALA A 310 12.41 6.76 0.37
CA ALA A 310 11.25 6.32 1.13
C ALA A 310 10.05 7.25 0.91
N ASP A 311 8.85 6.71 1.06
CA ASP A 311 7.60 7.46 0.94
C ASP A 311 7.41 8.44 2.10
N LEU A 312 6.71 9.55 1.86
CA LEU A 312 6.52 10.63 2.82
C LEU A 312 5.96 10.14 4.17
N VAL A 313 5.01 9.20 4.15
CA VAL A 313 4.39 8.63 5.36
C VAL A 313 5.41 8.09 6.37
N THR A 314 6.56 7.61 5.91
CA THR A 314 7.62 7.03 6.76
C THR A 314 8.23 8.00 7.76
N TYR A 315 8.14 9.31 7.51
CA TYR A 315 8.63 10.34 8.42
C TYR A 315 7.80 10.39 9.71
N TRP A 316 6.49 10.16 9.63
CA TRP A 316 5.62 10.04 10.82
C TRP A 316 5.96 8.80 11.64
N PHE A 317 6.20 7.66 10.97
CA PHE A 317 6.63 6.42 11.63
C PHE A 317 7.98 6.60 12.34
N ALA A 318 8.98 7.17 11.67
CA ALA A 318 10.29 7.41 12.23
C ALA A 318 10.23 8.35 13.43
N LYS A 319 9.42 9.41 13.34
CA LYS A 319 9.25 10.39 14.42
C LYS A 319 8.49 9.81 15.60
N ALA A 320 7.37 9.10 15.37
CA ALA A 320 6.65 8.40 16.43
C ALA A 320 7.57 7.40 17.15
N TRP A 321 8.33 6.61 16.39
CA TRP A 321 9.28 5.66 16.96
C TRP A 321 10.36 6.34 17.81
N LYS A 322 10.90 7.46 17.35
CA LYS A 322 11.87 8.25 18.11
C LYS A 322 11.32 8.68 19.48
N HIS A 323 10.10 9.22 19.51
CA HIS A 323 9.43 9.61 20.75
C HIS A 323 9.12 8.41 21.66
N ILE A 324 8.71 7.27 21.09
CA ILE A 324 8.49 6.01 21.83
C ILE A 324 9.80 5.51 22.44
N ALA A 325 10.87 5.46 21.67
CA ALA A 325 12.18 5.01 22.15
C ALA A 325 12.77 5.90 23.24
N LEU A 326 12.41 7.19 23.27
CA LEU A 326 12.76 8.14 24.34
C LEU A 326 11.81 8.05 25.56
N GLY A 327 10.77 7.23 25.53
CA GLY A 327 9.78 7.13 26.60
C GLY A 327 8.84 8.33 26.74
N GLN A 328 8.76 9.19 25.73
CA GLN A 328 7.89 10.36 25.69
C GLN A 328 6.48 10.01 25.23
N ILE A 329 6.34 8.96 24.42
CA ILE A 329 5.10 8.38 23.94
C ILE A 329 5.13 6.90 24.26
N GLN A 330 4.00 6.33 24.66
CA GLN A 330 3.92 4.92 25.04
C GLN A 330 3.84 3.99 23.82
N ARG A 331 3.06 4.41 22.79
CA ARG A 331 2.77 3.63 21.59
C ARG A 331 2.17 4.46 20.47
N ALA A 332 2.20 3.91 19.28
CA ALA A 332 1.57 4.53 18.13
C ALA A 332 0.80 3.51 17.27
N GLY A 333 -0.24 3.99 16.57
CA GLY A 333 -0.96 3.28 15.53
C GLY A 333 -1.15 4.17 14.30
N LEU A 334 -0.53 3.82 13.18
CA LEU A 334 -0.50 4.65 11.99
C LEU A 334 -0.91 3.85 10.73
N VAL A 335 -1.56 4.55 9.81
CA VAL A 335 -1.90 4.02 8.49
C VAL A 335 -0.78 4.34 7.49
N ALA A 336 -0.50 3.42 6.60
CA ALA A 336 0.43 3.61 5.48
C ALA A 336 -0.06 2.87 4.24
N THR A 337 0.44 3.22 3.07
CA THR A 337 0.26 2.38 1.88
C THR A 337 1.06 1.08 2.01
N ASN A 338 0.67 0.03 1.27
CA ASN A 338 1.37 -1.26 1.28
C ASN A 338 2.85 -1.18 0.88
N SER A 339 3.29 -0.06 0.28
CA SER A 339 4.72 0.20 0.00
C SER A 339 5.59 0.25 1.26
N ILE A 340 4.99 0.47 2.46
CA ILE A 340 5.70 0.46 3.75
C ILE A 340 6.39 -0.88 4.03
N ARG A 341 5.87 -1.98 3.47
CA ARG A 341 6.39 -3.35 3.65
C ARG A 341 7.62 -3.65 2.83
N GLY A 342 8.02 -2.77 1.89
CA GLY A 342 9.08 -3.04 0.94
C GLY A 342 9.98 -1.85 0.63
N GLY A 343 11.07 -2.10 -0.09
CA GLY A 343 11.99 -1.06 -0.57
C GLY A 343 12.57 -0.17 0.54
N ALA A 344 12.78 1.10 0.21
CA ALA A 344 13.36 2.09 1.12
C ALA A 344 12.47 2.40 2.34
N SER A 345 11.14 2.38 2.15
CA SER A 345 10.16 2.67 3.20
C SER A 345 10.22 1.66 4.35
N ARG A 346 10.46 0.40 4.03
CA ARG A 346 10.57 -0.69 5.00
C ARG A 346 11.67 -0.50 6.03
N HIS A 347 12.79 0.16 5.71
CA HIS A 347 13.89 0.37 6.65
C HIS A 347 13.47 1.10 7.94
N VAL A 348 12.37 1.87 7.89
CA VAL A 348 11.80 2.49 9.09
C VAL A 348 11.09 1.44 9.94
N VAL A 349 10.28 0.57 9.32
CA VAL A 349 9.58 -0.52 10.02
C VAL A 349 10.56 -1.57 10.55
N ASP A 350 11.65 -1.85 9.83
CA ASP A 350 12.74 -2.74 10.30
C ASP A 350 13.31 -2.24 11.62
N ARG A 351 13.55 -0.94 11.77
CA ARG A 351 14.04 -0.37 13.03
C ARG A 351 13.04 -0.54 14.16
N ILE A 352 11.75 -0.30 13.90
CA ILE A 352 10.69 -0.51 14.87
C ILE A 352 10.65 -1.98 15.32
N ALA A 353 10.66 -2.93 14.38
CA ALA A 353 10.58 -4.35 14.66
C ALA A 353 11.86 -4.91 15.32
N HIS A 354 13.04 -4.27 15.12
CA HIS A 354 14.31 -4.67 15.73
C HIS A 354 14.47 -4.22 17.19
N SER A 355 14.05 -3.00 17.50
CA SER A 355 14.25 -2.39 18.83
C SER A 355 12.98 -2.23 19.64
N GLY A 356 11.83 -2.64 19.06
CA GLY A 356 10.51 -2.64 19.67
C GLY A 356 9.65 -3.82 19.23
N THR A 357 8.35 -3.61 19.25
CA THR A 357 7.36 -4.64 18.88
C THR A 357 6.23 -4.01 18.07
N ILE A 358 5.94 -4.59 16.91
CA ILE A 358 4.66 -4.42 16.23
C ILE A 358 3.71 -5.40 16.90
N TYR A 359 2.73 -4.90 17.65
CA TYR A 359 1.87 -5.75 18.48
C TYR A 359 0.49 -5.99 17.89
N ASP A 360 0.06 -5.16 16.92
CA ASP A 360 -1.17 -5.34 16.17
C ASP A 360 -0.99 -4.75 14.77
N ALA A 361 -1.36 -5.48 13.72
CA ALA A 361 -1.22 -5.00 12.36
C ALA A 361 -2.27 -5.62 11.44
N TRP A 362 -2.60 -4.90 10.37
CA TRP A 362 -3.33 -5.37 9.19
C TRP A 362 -2.44 -5.11 7.98
N ASP A 363 -2.14 -6.17 7.25
CA ASP A 363 -1.12 -6.13 6.18
C ASP A 363 -1.66 -5.56 4.88
N ASP A 364 -2.96 -5.77 4.57
CA ASP A 364 -3.54 -5.46 3.26
C ASP A 364 -5.04 -5.13 3.33
N GLU A 365 -5.38 -3.98 3.95
CA GLU A 365 -6.76 -3.54 4.11
C GLU A 365 -7.27 -2.73 2.90
N PRO A 366 -8.50 -3.01 2.41
CA PRO A 366 -9.11 -2.19 1.36
C PRO A 366 -9.45 -0.79 1.89
N TRP A 367 -9.08 0.22 1.12
CA TRP A 367 -9.25 1.63 1.47
C TRP A 367 -9.75 2.42 0.27
N ILE A 368 -10.55 3.43 0.48
CA ILE A 368 -11.01 4.30 -0.60
C ILE A 368 -10.29 5.63 -0.49
N LEU A 369 -9.56 5.98 -1.55
CA LEU A 369 -8.81 7.22 -1.67
C LEU A 369 -9.27 7.95 -2.94
N ASP A 370 -9.84 9.15 -2.82
CA ASP A 370 -10.37 9.94 -3.97
C ASP A 370 -11.33 9.14 -4.88
N GLY A 371 -12.09 8.21 -4.31
CA GLY A 371 -12.95 7.30 -5.07
C GLY A 371 -12.22 6.15 -5.76
N ALA A 372 -10.89 6.09 -5.64
CA ALA A 372 -10.09 4.96 -6.09
C ALA A 372 -9.90 3.94 -4.96
N ALA A 373 -10.03 2.65 -5.28
CA ALA A 373 -9.70 1.59 -4.35
C ALA A 373 -8.16 1.48 -4.25
N VAL A 374 -7.63 1.71 -3.05
CA VAL A 374 -6.22 1.50 -2.71
C VAL A 374 -6.11 0.47 -1.60
N ARG A 375 -4.92 -0.06 -1.40
CA ARG A 375 -4.62 -0.99 -0.33
C ARG A 375 -3.68 -0.33 0.67
N VAL A 376 -3.97 -0.49 1.96
CA VAL A 376 -3.19 0.11 3.05
C VAL A 376 -2.79 -0.95 4.07
N SER A 377 -1.75 -0.64 4.81
CA SER A 377 -1.34 -1.37 6.01
C SER A 377 -1.60 -0.50 7.24
N LEU A 378 -2.12 -1.09 8.31
CA LEU A 378 -2.28 -0.43 9.61
C LEU A 378 -1.28 -1.07 10.57
N ILE A 379 -0.51 -0.25 11.30
CA ILE A 379 0.60 -0.76 12.11
C ILE A 379 0.56 -0.11 13.49
N CYS A 380 0.36 -0.94 14.53
CA CYS A 380 0.43 -0.53 15.93
C CYS A 380 1.74 -1.02 16.55
N PHE A 381 2.52 -0.13 17.14
CA PHE A 381 3.84 -0.43 17.65
C PHE A 381 4.18 0.29 18.96
N ALA A 382 5.06 -0.34 19.76
CA ALA A 382 5.55 0.13 21.06
C ALA A 382 6.94 -0.44 21.36
N THR A 383 7.58 -0.02 22.44
CA THR A 383 8.83 -0.66 22.91
C THR A 383 8.59 -2.08 23.37
N HIS A 384 7.48 -2.33 24.05
CA HIS A 384 7.05 -3.65 24.50
C HIS A 384 5.57 -3.86 24.16
N PRO A 385 5.13 -5.11 23.91
CA PRO A 385 3.73 -5.36 23.64
C PRO A 385 2.89 -4.96 24.85
N PRO A 386 1.91 -4.07 24.69
CA PRO A 386 1.11 -3.58 25.81
C PRO A 386 0.07 -4.61 26.29
N VAL A 387 -0.15 -5.66 25.51
CA VAL A 387 -1.04 -6.81 25.79
C VAL A 387 -0.26 -8.12 25.58
N SER A 388 -0.74 -9.19 26.17
CA SER A 388 -0.07 -10.51 26.11
C SER A 388 -0.14 -11.18 24.73
N GLU A 389 -0.95 -10.66 23.81
CA GLU A 389 -1.22 -11.28 22.52
C GLU A 389 -0.88 -10.31 21.37
N VAL A 390 0.04 -10.73 20.51
CA VAL A 390 0.38 -10.04 19.27
C VAL A 390 -0.56 -10.51 18.16
N ARG A 391 -1.07 -9.60 17.31
CA ARG A 391 -2.05 -9.91 16.28
C ARG A 391 -1.63 -9.42 14.90
N LEU A 392 -1.99 -10.23 13.91
CA LEU A 392 -1.91 -9.88 12.49
C LEU A 392 -3.26 -10.23 11.84
N ASP A 393 -3.89 -9.26 11.17
CA ASP A 393 -5.21 -9.43 10.52
C ASP A 393 -6.29 -9.99 11.47
N GLY A 394 -6.25 -9.54 12.75
CA GLY A 394 -7.12 -10.00 13.81
C GLY A 394 -6.80 -11.37 14.40
N HIS A 395 -5.82 -12.09 13.88
CA HIS A 395 -5.41 -13.42 14.35
C HIS A 395 -4.17 -13.33 15.26
N ALA A 396 -4.15 -14.16 16.31
CA ALA A 396 -3.00 -14.25 17.21
C ALA A 396 -1.79 -14.86 16.48
N VAL A 397 -0.64 -14.19 16.61
CA VAL A 397 0.64 -14.64 16.06
C VAL A 397 1.74 -14.50 17.11
N GLN A 398 2.85 -15.22 16.93
CA GLN A 398 3.98 -15.09 17.85
C GLN A 398 4.69 -13.74 17.73
N ARG A 399 4.78 -13.22 16.52
CA ARG A 399 5.43 -11.97 16.19
C ARG A 399 4.90 -11.44 14.86
N VAL A 400 4.85 -10.13 14.70
CA VAL A 400 4.68 -9.46 13.40
C VAL A 400 6.05 -8.97 12.93
N ASN A 401 6.44 -9.37 11.73
CA ASN A 401 7.68 -8.95 11.09
C ASN A 401 7.53 -7.56 10.44
N SER A 402 8.63 -6.97 9.99
CA SER A 402 8.63 -5.66 9.34
C SER A 402 7.99 -5.65 7.94
N ASP A 403 7.81 -6.82 7.32
CA ASP A 403 7.01 -7.00 6.10
C ASP A 403 5.53 -7.27 6.39
N LEU A 404 5.14 -7.16 7.66
CA LEU A 404 3.80 -7.45 8.17
C LEU A 404 3.35 -8.90 7.91
N THR A 405 4.26 -9.84 8.10
CA THR A 405 3.95 -11.27 8.14
C THR A 405 4.06 -11.83 9.56
N GLY A 406 3.29 -12.86 9.85
CA GLY A 406 3.35 -13.59 11.13
C GLY A 406 4.29 -14.80 11.12
N THR A 407 4.85 -15.13 9.97
CA THR A 407 5.74 -16.27 9.72
C THR A 407 7.19 -15.80 9.56
N GLU A 408 8.07 -16.68 9.04
CA GLU A 408 9.47 -16.35 8.79
C GLU A 408 9.63 -15.13 7.88
N ASP A 409 10.52 -14.23 8.27
CA ASP A 409 10.82 -12.99 7.53
C ASP A 409 11.65 -13.29 6.27
N LEU A 410 10.97 -13.46 5.14
CA LEU A 410 11.57 -13.75 3.84
C LEU A 410 12.47 -12.64 3.29
N THR A 411 12.34 -11.43 3.78
CA THR A 411 13.13 -10.30 3.27
C THR A 411 14.58 -10.35 3.70
N ARG A 412 14.93 -11.30 4.56
CA ARG A 412 16.31 -11.67 4.85
C ARG A 412 16.91 -12.57 3.80
N ALA A 413 16.14 -13.01 2.80
CA ALA A 413 16.65 -13.77 1.68
C ALA A 413 17.69 -12.94 0.89
N THR A 414 18.82 -13.57 0.60
CA THR A 414 19.94 -12.95 -0.13
C THR A 414 20.07 -13.53 -1.53
N CYS A 415 20.61 -12.74 -2.47
CA CYS A 415 20.90 -13.23 -3.80
C CYS A 415 21.93 -14.35 -3.76
N LEU A 416 21.57 -15.50 -4.32
CA LEU A 416 22.42 -16.69 -4.41
C LEU A 416 23.33 -16.61 -5.63
N ALA A 417 24.59 -17.02 -5.48
CA ALA A 417 25.60 -16.96 -6.54
C ALA A 417 25.20 -17.82 -7.74
N GLU A 418 24.55 -18.96 -7.49
CA GLU A 418 24.09 -19.90 -8.52
C GLU A 418 22.98 -19.38 -9.42
N ASN A 419 22.30 -18.31 -9.04
CA ASN A 419 21.20 -17.72 -9.81
C ASN A 419 21.60 -16.45 -10.58
N ARG A 420 22.79 -15.91 -10.31
CA ARG A 420 23.22 -14.64 -10.92
C ARG A 420 23.46 -14.79 -12.42
N GLY A 421 23.09 -13.76 -13.18
CA GLY A 421 23.31 -13.70 -14.61
C GLY A 421 22.43 -14.64 -15.43
N ILE A 422 21.33 -15.14 -14.86
CA ILE A 422 20.36 -16.02 -15.51
C ILE A 422 19.04 -15.28 -15.82
N ALA A 423 18.60 -14.40 -14.94
CA ALA A 423 17.37 -13.64 -15.13
C ALA A 423 17.65 -12.18 -15.46
N PHE A 424 16.97 -11.66 -16.48
CA PHE A 424 17.16 -10.32 -17.00
C PHE A 424 15.82 -9.62 -17.25
N MET A 425 15.82 -8.30 -17.20
CA MET A 425 14.72 -7.52 -17.76
C MET A 425 14.85 -7.50 -19.28
N GLY A 426 13.74 -7.57 -20.00
CA GLY A 426 13.71 -7.46 -21.44
C GLY A 426 14.12 -6.08 -21.97
N ASP A 427 14.15 -5.94 -23.27
CA ASP A 427 14.64 -4.77 -24.00
C ASP A 427 13.76 -3.54 -23.79
N THR A 428 14.37 -2.37 -23.65
CA THR A 428 13.66 -1.09 -23.54
C THR A 428 13.86 -0.28 -24.83
N LYS A 429 12.88 -0.32 -25.72
CA LYS A 429 12.97 0.34 -27.04
C LYS A 429 13.07 1.87 -26.98
N GLY A 430 12.34 2.54 -26.07
CA GLY A 430 12.39 3.98 -25.85
C GLY A 430 11.96 4.87 -27.04
N GLY A 431 11.17 4.34 -27.95
CA GLY A 431 10.64 5.02 -29.14
C GLY A 431 9.72 4.11 -29.95
N ALA A 432 9.21 4.60 -31.07
CA ALA A 432 8.30 3.87 -31.97
C ALA A 432 9.07 2.93 -32.92
N PHE A 433 9.85 1.97 -32.35
CA PHE A 433 10.57 0.96 -33.11
C PHE A 433 9.70 -0.24 -33.50
N ASP A 434 8.54 -0.41 -32.88
CA ASP A 434 7.63 -1.51 -33.15
C ASP A 434 6.73 -1.21 -34.34
N VAL A 435 6.57 -2.19 -35.22
CA VAL A 435 5.84 -2.11 -36.47
C VAL A 435 4.73 -3.18 -36.57
N PRO A 436 3.67 -2.97 -37.34
CA PRO A 436 2.70 -4.02 -37.64
C PRO A 436 3.36 -5.20 -38.35
N GLY A 437 2.90 -6.42 -38.04
CA GLY A 437 3.46 -7.64 -38.65
C GLY A 437 3.32 -7.68 -40.17
N GLU A 438 2.28 -7.10 -40.75
CA GLU A 438 2.11 -7.00 -42.21
C GLU A 438 3.23 -6.18 -42.84
N LEU A 439 3.56 -5.01 -42.25
CA LEU A 439 4.66 -4.17 -42.73
C LEU A 439 6.03 -4.85 -42.58
N ALA A 440 6.24 -5.56 -41.45
CA ALA A 440 7.46 -6.33 -41.27
C ALA A 440 7.63 -7.40 -42.35
N ARG A 441 6.57 -8.13 -42.71
CA ARG A 441 6.60 -9.15 -43.77
C ARG A 441 6.85 -8.57 -45.14
N GLU A 442 6.27 -7.41 -45.44
CA GLU A 442 6.59 -6.67 -46.65
C GLU A 442 8.10 -6.41 -46.73
N TRP A 443 8.70 -5.89 -45.66
CA TRP A 443 10.14 -5.61 -45.63
C TRP A 443 11.04 -6.87 -45.65
N LEU A 444 10.60 -7.96 -45.03
CA LEU A 444 11.30 -9.24 -45.05
C LEU A 444 11.34 -9.84 -46.50
N SER A 445 10.38 -9.50 -47.32
CA SER A 445 10.28 -9.95 -48.72
C SER A 445 11.06 -9.05 -49.69
N LEU A 446 11.61 -7.91 -49.24
CA LEU A 446 12.42 -7.03 -50.10
C LEU A 446 13.76 -7.68 -50.51
N PRO A 447 14.35 -7.25 -51.64
CA PRO A 447 15.69 -7.67 -52.02
C PRO A 447 16.71 -7.30 -50.93
N LEU A 448 17.93 -7.87 -51.09
CA LEU A 448 19.06 -7.52 -50.21
C LEU A 448 19.32 -6.02 -50.22
N ASN A 449 19.65 -5.50 -49.07
CA ASN A 449 20.01 -4.10 -48.86
C ASN A 449 21.35 -3.73 -49.52
N PRO A 450 21.73 -2.46 -49.64
CA PRO A 450 23.05 -2.04 -50.22
C PRO A 450 24.28 -2.66 -49.55
N ASN A 451 24.16 -3.12 -48.32
CA ASN A 451 25.21 -3.88 -47.61
C ASN A 451 25.24 -5.38 -47.96
N GLY A 452 24.39 -5.82 -48.89
CA GLY A 452 24.28 -7.23 -49.29
C GLY A 452 23.54 -8.13 -48.27
N ARG A 453 22.88 -7.52 -47.25
CA ARG A 453 22.21 -8.26 -46.16
C ARG A 453 20.68 -8.10 -46.21
N PRO A 454 19.92 -9.11 -45.76
CA PRO A 454 18.48 -9.04 -45.71
C PRO A 454 17.97 -8.21 -44.51
N ASN A 455 16.75 -7.73 -44.57
CA ASN A 455 16.12 -7.02 -43.48
C ASN A 455 15.83 -7.92 -42.24
N SER A 456 15.90 -9.24 -42.41
CA SER A 456 15.78 -10.19 -41.30
C SER A 456 16.89 -10.03 -40.24
N ASP A 457 18.01 -9.42 -40.58
CA ASP A 457 19.08 -9.15 -39.62
C ASP A 457 18.68 -8.13 -38.54
N VAL A 458 17.72 -7.25 -38.87
CA VAL A 458 17.32 -6.12 -38.00
C VAL A 458 15.83 -6.10 -37.69
N LEU A 459 15.09 -7.17 -38.03
CA LEU A 459 13.69 -7.31 -37.72
C LEU A 459 13.46 -8.54 -36.82
N ARG A 460 12.75 -8.37 -35.72
CA ARG A 460 12.40 -9.46 -34.80
C ARG A 460 10.91 -9.45 -34.46
N PRO A 461 10.27 -10.61 -34.25
CA PRO A 461 8.97 -10.65 -33.60
C PRO A 461 9.06 -10.03 -32.21
N TRP A 462 8.06 -9.24 -31.82
CA TRP A 462 8.04 -8.50 -30.55
C TRP A 462 7.00 -9.08 -29.61
N ARG A 463 7.36 -9.23 -28.33
CA ARG A 463 6.42 -9.67 -27.29
C ARG A 463 6.54 -8.77 -26.05
N ASN A 464 5.39 -8.35 -25.51
CA ASN A 464 5.27 -7.61 -24.25
C ASN A 464 4.47 -8.43 -23.22
N GLY A 465 4.26 -7.89 -22.01
CA GLY A 465 3.55 -8.59 -20.93
C GLY A 465 2.11 -8.97 -21.28
N MET A 466 1.41 -8.16 -22.09
CA MET A 466 0.06 -8.48 -22.53
C MET A 466 0.04 -9.57 -23.61
N ASP A 467 1.07 -9.65 -24.45
CA ASP A 467 1.18 -10.68 -25.47
C ASP A 467 1.36 -12.09 -24.89
N LEU A 468 1.84 -12.20 -23.64
CA LEU A 468 1.93 -13.48 -22.92
C LEU A 468 0.62 -13.81 -22.20
N THR A 469 -0.02 -12.83 -21.60
CA THR A 469 -1.23 -13.07 -20.75
C THR A 469 -2.53 -13.04 -21.52
N ARG A 470 -2.52 -12.42 -22.71
CA ARG A 470 -3.66 -12.28 -23.64
C ARG A 470 -3.28 -12.82 -25.03
N ASN A 471 -4.08 -12.51 -26.02
CA ASN A 471 -3.75 -12.84 -27.40
C ASN A 471 -2.59 -12.00 -27.92
N PRO A 472 -1.59 -12.58 -28.56
CA PRO A 472 -0.44 -11.88 -29.11
C PRO A 472 -0.85 -10.81 -30.13
N SER A 473 -0.23 -9.63 -30.04
CA SER A 473 -0.49 -8.49 -30.93
C SER A 473 0.04 -8.68 -32.36
N GLY A 474 0.92 -9.65 -32.58
CA GLY A 474 1.55 -9.91 -33.87
C GLY A 474 2.50 -8.81 -34.34
N ARG A 475 2.98 -7.93 -33.43
CA ARG A 475 3.91 -6.86 -33.76
C ARG A 475 5.33 -7.35 -33.90
N TRP A 476 6.12 -6.61 -34.64
CA TRP A 476 7.55 -6.78 -34.87
C TRP A 476 8.29 -5.55 -34.37
N ILE A 477 9.61 -5.66 -34.18
CA ILE A 477 10.46 -4.55 -33.77
C ILE A 477 11.68 -4.43 -34.69
N ILE A 478 12.08 -3.20 -34.94
CA ILE A 478 13.34 -2.86 -35.59
C ILE A 478 14.41 -2.83 -34.51
N ASP A 479 15.41 -3.72 -34.62
CA ASP A 479 16.49 -3.86 -33.65
C ASP A 479 17.83 -3.85 -34.38
N PHE A 480 18.53 -2.72 -34.32
CA PHE A 480 19.90 -2.57 -34.87
C PHE A 480 20.98 -3.05 -33.89
N GLY A 481 20.60 -3.62 -32.75
CA GLY A 481 21.52 -4.02 -31.69
C GLY A 481 22.24 -2.83 -31.05
N TRP A 482 23.28 -3.13 -30.29
CA TRP A 482 24.05 -2.13 -29.52
C TRP A 482 25.43 -1.81 -30.10
N GLU A 483 25.88 -2.55 -31.12
CA GLU A 483 27.21 -2.41 -31.72
C GLU A 483 27.15 -1.73 -33.09
N MET A 484 25.99 -1.79 -33.78
CA MET A 484 25.84 -1.25 -35.13
C MET A 484 25.92 0.28 -35.15
N SER A 485 26.82 0.82 -35.95
CA SER A 485 26.89 2.26 -36.16
C SER A 485 25.69 2.80 -36.95
N GLU A 486 25.42 4.12 -36.86
CA GLU A 486 24.33 4.76 -37.62
C GLU A 486 24.49 4.56 -39.13
N ARG A 487 25.75 4.57 -39.62
CA ARG A 487 26.06 4.37 -41.04
C ARG A 487 25.71 2.96 -41.52
N GLU A 488 25.96 1.95 -40.69
CA GLU A 488 25.60 0.57 -40.98
C GLU A 488 24.10 0.37 -40.91
N ALA A 489 23.44 0.94 -39.88
CA ALA A 489 22.01 0.91 -39.74
C ALA A 489 21.30 1.56 -40.95
N ALA A 490 21.84 2.67 -41.45
CA ALA A 490 21.28 3.39 -42.61
C ALA A 490 21.32 2.56 -43.90
N LEU A 491 22.12 1.50 -43.98
CA LEU A 491 22.16 0.60 -45.13
C LEU A 491 20.96 -0.38 -45.17
N TYR A 492 20.20 -0.52 -44.07
CA TYR A 492 18.92 -1.21 -44.06
C TYR A 492 17.81 -0.23 -44.37
N GLU A 493 17.62 0.07 -45.68
CA GLU A 493 16.89 1.24 -46.17
C GLU A 493 15.47 1.38 -45.61
N ALA A 494 14.63 0.35 -45.66
CA ALA A 494 13.24 0.42 -45.25
C ALA A 494 13.08 0.55 -43.72
N PRO A 495 13.69 -0.28 -42.86
CA PRO A 495 13.66 -0.12 -41.41
C PRO A 495 14.26 1.21 -40.94
N TYR A 496 15.39 1.65 -41.55
CA TYR A 496 16.03 2.90 -41.16
C TYR A 496 15.17 4.13 -41.52
N ALA A 497 14.59 4.18 -42.74
CA ALA A 497 13.70 5.25 -43.14
C ALA A 497 12.49 5.37 -42.18
N TYR A 498 11.97 4.26 -41.68
CA TYR A 498 10.90 4.25 -40.71
C TYR A 498 11.32 4.92 -39.39
N ILE A 499 12.46 4.56 -38.81
CA ILE A 499 12.90 5.17 -37.54
C ILE A 499 13.32 6.63 -37.69
N VAL A 500 13.86 7.03 -38.84
CA VAL A 500 14.10 8.45 -39.14
C VAL A 500 12.81 9.26 -39.04
N LYS A 501 11.71 8.71 -39.58
CA LYS A 501 10.39 9.37 -39.57
C LYS A 501 9.72 9.38 -38.20
N HIS A 502 9.79 8.25 -37.45
CA HIS A 502 8.96 8.02 -36.26
C HIS A 502 9.70 8.11 -34.94
N VAL A 503 11.03 8.02 -34.92
CA VAL A 503 11.84 7.96 -33.69
C VAL A 503 12.77 9.15 -33.54
N ARG A 504 13.46 9.54 -34.64
CA ARG A 504 14.59 10.49 -34.59
C ARG A 504 14.24 11.81 -33.90
N ALA A 505 13.15 12.46 -34.29
CA ALA A 505 12.78 13.77 -33.76
C ALA A 505 12.51 13.73 -32.23
N VAL A 506 11.87 12.68 -31.75
CA VAL A 506 11.58 12.48 -30.32
C VAL A 506 12.87 12.22 -29.52
N ARG A 507 13.77 11.41 -30.09
CA ARG A 507 15.03 11.02 -29.44
C ARG A 507 16.01 12.19 -29.36
N LEU A 508 16.15 12.98 -30.41
CA LEU A 508 17.05 14.15 -30.44
C LEU A 508 16.63 15.26 -29.44
N ASN A 509 15.35 15.33 -29.08
CA ASN A 509 14.84 16.26 -28.08
C ASN A 509 14.86 15.69 -26.64
N ASN A 510 15.47 14.53 -26.42
CA ASN A 510 15.50 13.92 -25.08
C ASN A 510 16.55 14.62 -24.20
N ARG A 511 16.22 14.80 -22.91
CA ARG A 511 17.13 15.41 -21.91
C ARG A 511 18.38 14.56 -21.62
N ARG A 512 18.36 13.27 -21.89
CA ARG A 512 19.50 12.36 -21.70
C ARG A 512 20.32 12.33 -22.98
N GLU A 513 21.53 12.87 -22.95
CA GLU A 513 22.44 12.96 -24.09
C GLU A 513 22.68 11.62 -24.78
N ALA A 514 22.88 10.53 -24.03
CA ALA A 514 23.07 9.19 -24.57
C ALA A 514 21.90 8.74 -25.48
N TYR A 515 20.65 9.13 -25.13
CA TYR A 515 19.48 8.78 -25.93
C TYR A 515 19.41 9.57 -27.25
N ALA A 516 19.92 10.77 -27.27
CA ALA A 516 20.04 11.57 -28.45
C ALA A 516 21.21 11.11 -29.34
N ALA A 517 22.34 10.77 -28.71
CA ALA A 517 23.58 10.35 -29.44
C ALA A 517 23.42 8.99 -30.16
N TYR A 518 22.67 8.06 -29.55
CA TYR A 518 22.39 6.72 -30.11
C TYR A 518 20.89 6.58 -30.45
N TRP A 519 20.34 7.57 -31.14
CA TRP A 519 18.91 7.66 -31.43
C TRP A 519 18.33 6.49 -32.24
N TRP A 520 19.17 5.79 -33.05
CA TRP A 520 18.77 4.64 -33.87
C TRP A 520 18.80 3.31 -33.14
N GLN A 521 19.34 3.26 -31.92
CA GLN A 521 19.39 2.07 -31.08
C GLN A 521 18.29 2.12 -30.00
N HIS A 522 17.94 0.99 -29.42
CA HIS A 522 17.08 0.92 -28.24
C HIS A 522 17.77 1.61 -27.06
N VAL A 523 16.96 2.13 -26.12
CA VAL A 523 17.46 2.87 -24.94
C VAL A 523 18.27 1.96 -24.04
N GLU A 524 17.79 0.72 -23.82
CA GLU A 524 18.46 -0.30 -23.05
C GLU A 524 18.37 -1.65 -23.79
N PRO A 525 19.30 -1.93 -24.70
CA PRO A 525 19.26 -3.12 -25.58
C PRO A 525 19.69 -4.41 -24.90
N ARG A 526 20.01 -4.40 -23.60
CA ARG A 526 20.31 -5.56 -22.76
C ARG A 526 21.39 -6.51 -23.32
N PRO A 527 22.63 -6.08 -23.58
CA PRO A 527 23.68 -6.94 -24.16
C PRO A 527 23.97 -8.21 -23.32
N GLY A 528 23.88 -8.10 -21.97
CA GLY A 528 24.07 -9.25 -21.07
C GLY A 528 23.03 -10.34 -21.26
N MET A 529 21.76 -9.97 -21.49
CA MET A 529 20.68 -10.90 -21.79
C MET A 529 20.93 -11.63 -23.11
N TRP A 530 21.24 -10.90 -24.18
CA TRP A 530 21.47 -11.50 -25.52
C TRP A 530 22.68 -12.43 -25.53
N ARG A 531 23.76 -12.08 -24.85
CA ARG A 531 24.93 -12.98 -24.71
C ARG A 531 24.58 -14.25 -23.93
N ALA A 532 23.76 -14.16 -22.92
CA ALA A 532 23.30 -15.32 -22.15
C ALA A 532 22.33 -16.22 -22.94
N LEU A 533 21.70 -15.70 -23.99
CA LEU A 533 20.79 -16.44 -24.89
C LEU A 533 21.54 -17.09 -26.07
N GLU A 534 22.81 -16.75 -26.33
CA GLU A 534 23.57 -17.33 -27.45
C GLU A 534 23.60 -18.86 -27.39
N GLY A 535 23.27 -19.51 -28.52
CA GLY A 535 23.26 -20.97 -28.67
C GLY A 535 22.05 -21.67 -28.05
N ARG A 536 21.03 -20.94 -27.58
CA ARG A 536 19.76 -21.49 -27.14
C ARG A 536 18.73 -21.36 -28.26
N THR A 537 17.79 -22.27 -28.32
CA THR A 537 16.69 -22.23 -29.29
C THR A 537 15.41 -21.57 -28.74
N ARG A 538 15.31 -21.47 -27.41
CA ARG A 538 14.18 -20.87 -26.69
C ARG A 538 14.60 -20.39 -25.31
N TYR A 539 13.76 -19.61 -24.68
CA TYR A 539 13.98 -19.13 -23.32
C TYR A 539 12.66 -18.98 -22.58
N ILE A 540 12.74 -18.89 -21.24
CA ILE A 540 11.56 -18.71 -20.38
C ILE A 540 11.30 -17.21 -20.20
N ALA A 541 10.05 -16.78 -20.33
CA ALA A 541 9.63 -15.41 -20.09
C ALA A 541 8.43 -15.34 -19.13
N THR A 542 8.41 -14.31 -18.29
CA THR A 542 7.28 -14.01 -17.40
C THR A 542 7.00 -12.51 -17.38
N PRO A 543 5.73 -12.06 -17.32
CA PRO A 543 5.43 -10.63 -17.18
C PRO A 543 5.96 -10.07 -15.87
N THR A 544 6.51 -8.85 -15.93
CA THR A 544 6.95 -8.11 -14.73
C THR A 544 5.78 -7.91 -13.77
N VAL A 545 4.59 -7.58 -14.29
CA VAL A 545 3.36 -7.39 -13.51
C VAL A 545 2.24 -8.19 -14.15
N ALA A 546 1.62 -9.10 -13.39
CA ALA A 546 0.48 -9.89 -13.84
C ALA A 546 -0.38 -10.35 -12.66
N LYS A 547 -1.67 -10.60 -12.89
CA LYS A 547 -2.60 -11.14 -11.90
C LYS A 547 -2.17 -12.53 -11.40
N TYR A 548 -1.69 -13.37 -12.30
CA TYR A 548 -1.17 -14.71 -12.01
C TYR A 548 0.29 -14.79 -12.39
N ARG A 549 1.10 -15.53 -11.64
CA ARG A 549 2.48 -15.82 -12.00
C ARG A 549 2.52 -16.91 -13.06
N LEU A 550 2.85 -16.51 -14.29
CA LEU A 550 2.85 -17.37 -15.46
C LEU A 550 4.21 -17.31 -16.15
N PHE A 551 4.73 -18.45 -16.53
CA PHE A 551 5.93 -18.57 -17.35
C PHE A 551 5.57 -19.17 -18.71
N CYS A 552 6.19 -18.67 -19.78
CA CYS A 552 5.96 -19.11 -21.14
C CYS A 552 7.30 -19.32 -21.84
N TRP A 553 7.32 -20.25 -22.78
CA TRP A 553 8.42 -20.37 -23.71
C TRP A 553 8.33 -19.30 -24.79
N LEU A 554 9.46 -18.67 -25.10
CA LEU A 554 9.63 -17.82 -26.27
C LEU A 554 10.80 -18.35 -27.10
N ASP A 555 10.65 -18.27 -28.44
CA ASP A 555 11.70 -18.60 -29.40
C ASP A 555 12.84 -17.60 -29.34
N GLU A 556 14.07 -18.00 -29.64
CA GLU A 556 15.28 -17.15 -29.59
C GLU A 556 15.19 -15.94 -30.54
N ALA A 557 14.43 -16.07 -31.65
CA ALA A 557 14.24 -14.97 -32.59
C ALA A 557 13.34 -13.84 -32.02
N VAL A 558 12.57 -14.10 -30.97
CA VAL A 558 11.64 -13.13 -30.38
C VAL A 558 12.38 -12.13 -29.51
N CYS A 559 12.11 -10.84 -29.70
CA CYS A 559 12.61 -9.78 -28.85
C CYS A 559 11.61 -9.48 -27.71
N PRO A 560 12.02 -9.67 -26.42
CA PRO A 560 11.16 -9.44 -25.27
C PRO A 560 11.17 -7.97 -24.84
N ASP A 561 10.00 -7.39 -24.58
CA ASP A 561 9.85 -6.03 -24.03
C ASP A 561 10.31 -5.95 -22.55
N HIS A 562 10.66 -4.77 -22.07
CA HIS A 562 11.00 -4.49 -20.67
C HIS A 562 9.90 -4.86 -19.65
N GLN A 563 8.68 -5.09 -20.10
CA GLN A 563 7.59 -5.62 -19.28
C GLN A 563 7.70 -7.13 -19.05
N LEU A 564 8.72 -7.78 -19.62
CA LEU A 564 9.02 -9.19 -19.41
C LEU A 564 10.31 -9.35 -18.64
N ILE A 565 10.35 -10.37 -17.78
CA ILE A 565 11.58 -10.94 -17.25
C ILE A 565 11.92 -12.16 -18.06
N VAL A 566 13.15 -12.18 -18.57
CA VAL A 566 13.74 -13.25 -19.36
C VAL A 566 14.60 -14.11 -18.46
N ILE A 567 14.38 -15.41 -18.48
CA ILE A 567 15.21 -16.40 -17.79
C ILE A 567 15.91 -17.22 -18.88
N THR A 568 17.23 -17.11 -18.94
CA THR A 568 18.07 -17.65 -20.03
C THR A 568 18.33 -19.14 -19.85
N ARG A 569 17.23 -19.90 -19.71
CA ARG A 569 17.19 -21.37 -19.60
C ARG A 569 16.22 -21.92 -20.65
N ASP A 570 16.52 -23.11 -21.16
CA ASP A 570 15.78 -23.79 -22.22
C ASP A 570 15.31 -25.21 -21.81
N ASP A 571 15.51 -25.59 -20.54
CA ASP A 571 15.19 -26.89 -19.97
C ASP A 571 13.85 -26.91 -19.23
N GLU A 572 13.14 -28.03 -19.35
CA GLU A 572 11.82 -28.24 -18.75
C GLU A 572 11.89 -28.35 -17.22
N SER A 573 13.01 -28.77 -16.64
CA SER A 573 13.14 -28.89 -15.18
C SER A 573 13.17 -27.51 -14.51
N THR A 574 13.96 -26.54 -15.04
CA THR A 574 13.91 -25.16 -14.57
C THR A 574 12.52 -24.56 -14.77
N PHE A 575 11.90 -24.77 -15.94
CA PHE A 575 10.54 -24.30 -16.23
C PHE A 575 9.52 -24.85 -15.25
N GLY A 576 9.64 -26.15 -14.88
CA GLY A 576 8.77 -26.79 -13.91
C GLY A 576 8.92 -26.23 -12.48
N VAL A 577 10.16 -26.06 -12.03
CA VAL A 577 10.41 -25.47 -10.70
C VAL A 577 9.80 -24.06 -10.60
N LEU A 578 9.93 -23.24 -11.66
CA LEU A 578 9.36 -21.90 -11.71
C LEU A 578 7.82 -21.89 -11.69
N HIS A 579 7.16 -22.93 -12.22
CA HIS A 579 5.71 -23.08 -12.19
C HIS A 579 5.18 -23.72 -10.90
N SER A 580 6.04 -24.22 -10.04
CA SER A 580 5.61 -24.84 -8.79
C SER A 580 5.03 -23.82 -7.80
N ARG A 581 4.12 -24.28 -6.95
CA ARG A 581 3.58 -23.47 -5.85
C ARG A 581 4.66 -22.94 -4.90
N PHE A 582 5.80 -23.60 -4.83
CA PHE A 582 6.93 -23.19 -3.98
C PHE A 582 7.58 -21.90 -4.48
N HIS A 583 7.84 -21.83 -5.78
CA HIS A 583 8.38 -20.62 -6.40
C HIS A 583 7.32 -19.52 -6.47
N GLU A 584 6.05 -19.86 -6.72
CA GLU A 584 4.95 -18.88 -6.71
C GLU A 584 4.82 -18.24 -5.33
N ALA A 585 4.73 -19.03 -4.25
CA ALA A 585 4.66 -18.52 -2.87
C ALA A 585 5.85 -17.63 -2.52
N TRP A 586 7.08 -18.03 -2.90
CA TRP A 586 8.29 -17.23 -2.73
C TRP A 586 8.22 -15.91 -3.48
N ALA A 587 7.85 -15.95 -4.77
CA ALA A 587 7.78 -14.78 -5.61
C ALA A 587 6.68 -13.80 -5.19
N LEU A 588 5.55 -14.28 -4.70
CA LEU A 588 4.44 -13.45 -4.20
C LEU A 588 4.82 -12.72 -2.91
N ARG A 589 5.53 -13.39 -2.01
CA ARG A 589 5.95 -12.81 -0.71
C ARG A 589 7.12 -11.85 -0.82
N LEU A 590 8.06 -12.07 -1.73
CA LEU A 590 9.23 -11.19 -1.97
C LEU A 590 9.00 -10.12 -3.03
N GLY A 591 8.00 -10.32 -3.89
CA GLY A 591 7.59 -9.36 -4.90
C GLY A 591 6.91 -8.14 -4.28
N THR A 592 7.16 -6.96 -4.85
CA THR A 592 6.29 -5.80 -4.61
C THR A 592 4.99 -5.97 -5.41
N SER A 593 3.91 -5.30 -5.03
CA SER A 593 2.68 -5.26 -5.83
C SER A 593 2.51 -3.89 -6.50
N LEU A 594 1.89 -3.90 -7.67
CA LEU A 594 1.36 -2.70 -8.32
C LEU A 594 -0.17 -2.87 -8.36
N GLU A 595 -0.90 -2.10 -7.56
CA GLU A 595 -2.31 -2.40 -7.24
C GLU A 595 -2.40 -3.82 -6.63
N ASP A 596 -3.30 -4.66 -7.14
CA ASP A 596 -3.49 -6.08 -6.75
C ASP A 596 -2.67 -7.06 -7.61
N ARG A 597 -1.66 -6.57 -8.37
CA ARG A 597 -0.86 -7.40 -9.29
C ARG A 597 0.57 -7.54 -8.78
N PRO A 598 0.99 -8.78 -8.44
CA PRO A 598 2.34 -9.03 -7.98
C PRO A 598 3.37 -8.69 -9.06
N ARG A 599 4.45 -8.03 -8.64
CA ARG A 599 5.57 -7.69 -9.51
C ARG A 599 6.70 -8.69 -9.32
N TYR A 600 7.17 -9.26 -10.41
CA TYR A 600 8.33 -10.13 -10.47
C TYR A 600 9.58 -9.35 -10.87
N THR A 601 10.68 -9.51 -10.13
CA THR A 601 11.97 -8.88 -10.43
C THR A 601 13.10 -9.89 -10.35
N PRO A 602 14.14 -9.80 -11.23
CA PRO A 602 15.25 -10.74 -11.19
C PRO A 602 15.92 -10.83 -9.82
N SER A 603 16.28 -9.68 -9.23
CA SER A 603 17.11 -9.61 -8.02
C SER A 603 16.40 -10.02 -6.74
N THR A 604 15.09 -9.82 -6.62
CA THR A 604 14.36 -10.10 -5.37
C THR A 604 13.58 -11.41 -5.40
N THR A 605 13.17 -11.88 -6.60
CA THR A 605 12.34 -13.09 -6.71
C THR A 605 13.10 -14.28 -7.27
N PHE A 606 13.87 -14.09 -8.37
CA PHE A 606 14.62 -15.18 -9.00
C PHE A 606 15.96 -15.43 -8.33
N GLU A 607 16.79 -14.40 -8.18
CA GLU A 607 18.15 -14.56 -7.66
C GLU A 607 18.22 -15.00 -6.21
N THR A 608 17.14 -14.78 -5.45
CA THR A 608 17.02 -15.21 -4.04
C THR A 608 16.44 -16.61 -3.88
N PHE A 609 15.82 -17.18 -4.93
CA PHE A 609 15.13 -18.47 -4.81
C PHE A 609 16.12 -19.65 -4.74
N PRO A 610 16.08 -20.48 -3.69
CA PRO A 610 16.98 -21.64 -3.56
C PRO A 610 16.41 -22.85 -4.33
N PHE A 611 16.82 -23.02 -5.58
CA PHE A 611 16.43 -24.20 -6.39
C PHE A 611 16.81 -25.52 -5.70
N PRO A 612 16.18 -26.67 -6.06
CA PRO A 612 16.57 -27.98 -5.52
C PRO A 612 18.06 -28.22 -5.71
N GLU A 613 18.70 -28.85 -4.73
CA GLU A 613 20.13 -29.12 -4.75
C GLU A 613 20.52 -30.00 -5.95
N GLY A 614 21.57 -29.59 -6.67
CA GLY A 614 22.02 -30.24 -7.91
C GLY A 614 21.21 -29.87 -9.15
N LEU A 615 20.12 -29.11 -9.03
CA LEU A 615 19.28 -28.63 -10.13
C LEU A 615 19.26 -27.08 -10.20
N THR A 616 20.33 -26.45 -9.78
CA THR A 616 20.46 -24.98 -9.76
C THR A 616 20.74 -24.42 -11.16
N PRO A 617 20.29 -23.20 -11.48
CA PRO A 617 20.35 -22.66 -12.84
C PRO A 617 21.76 -22.46 -13.42
N ASN A 618 22.81 -22.39 -12.58
CA ASN A 618 24.21 -22.30 -13.02
C ASN A 618 24.78 -23.65 -13.51
N ILE A 619 24.12 -24.77 -13.19
CA ILE A 619 24.58 -26.09 -13.63
C ILE A 619 24.11 -26.31 -15.07
N PRO A 620 25.04 -26.78 -15.98
CA PRO A 620 24.65 -27.16 -17.33
C PRO A 620 23.59 -28.28 -17.34
N VAL A 621 22.59 -28.20 -18.21
CA VAL A 621 21.51 -29.19 -18.30
C VAL A 621 22.03 -30.62 -18.49
N ALA A 622 23.13 -30.77 -19.27
CA ALA A 622 23.71 -32.05 -19.53
C ALA A 622 24.22 -32.78 -18.27
N ASP A 623 24.58 -32.02 -17.23
CA ASP A 623 25.17 -32.58 -16.00
C ASP A 623 24.10 -33.22 -15.07
N TYR A 624 22.81 -32.89 -15.27
CA TYR A 624 21.69 -33.47 -14.50
C TYR A 624 20.57 -34.04 -15.39
N ALA A 625 20.82 -34.21 -16.68
CA ALA A 625 19.81 -34.70 -17.61
C ALA A 625 19.24 -36.08 -17.24
N ASP A 626 20.07 -36.93 -16.62
CA ASP A 626 19.71 -38.27 -16.16
C ASP A 626 19.31 -38.33 -14.66
N ASP A 627 19.28 -37.19 -13.96
CA ASP A 627 18.82 -37.15 -12.56
C ASP A 627 17.31 -37.48 -12.52
N PRO A 628 16.88 -38.52 -11.80
CA PRO A 628 15.47 -38.91 -11.75
C PRO A 628 14.54 -37.77 -11.29
N ARG A 629 15.04 -36.86 -10.46
CA ARG A 629 14.29 -35.72 -9.97
C ARG A 629 14.07 -34.70 -11.09
N ALA A 630 15.11 -34.39 -11.86
CA ALA A 630 15.04 -33.50 -13.01
C ALA A 630 14.11 -34.06 -14.09
N VAL A 631 14.22 -35.36 -14.38
CA VAL A 631 13.34 -36.07 -15.35
C VAL A 631 11.87 -35.99 -14.92
N ALA A 632 11.56 -36.29 -13.66
CA ALA A 632 10.18 -36.23 -13.16
C ALA A 632 9.57 -34.81 -13.25
N ILE A 633 10.36 -33.78 -12.88
CA ILE A 633 9.93 -32.38 -13.01
C ILE A 633 9.73 -32.02 -14.49
N ALA A 634 10.67 -32.40 -15.36
CA ALA A 634 10.61 -32.10 -16.80
C ALA A 634 9.39 -32.75 -17.48
N GLU A 635 9.05 -33.99 -17.14
CA GLU A 635 7.90 -34.69 -17.69
C GLU A 635 6.59 -34.01 -17.28
N THR A 636 6.43 -33.69 -16.00
CA THR A 636 5.21 -33.02 -15.48
C THR A 636 5.09 -31.60 -16.01
N ALA A 637 6.19 -30.87 -16.12
CA ALA A 637 6.24 -29.52 -16.68
C ALA A 637 5.87 -29.50 -18.17
N ARG A 638 6.43 -30.44 -18.95
CA ARG A 638 6.08 -30.62 -20.37
C ARG A 638 4.60 -30.92 -20.53
N ARG A 639 4.08 -31.84 -19.71
CA ARG A 639 2.65 -32.20 -19.73
C ARG A 639 1.76 -31.00 -19.43
N LEU A 640 2.10 -30.20 -18.42
CA LEU A 640 1.39 -28.96 -18.09
C LEU A 640 1.38 -27.99 -19.29
N ASN A 641 2.53 -27.79 -19.92
CA ASN A 641 2.66 -26.89 -21.07
C ASN A 641 1.87 -27.40 -22.29
N GLU A 642 1.93 -28.69 -22.61
CA GLU A 642 1.17 -29.32 -23.70
C GLU A 642 -0.35 -29.13 -23.52
N LEU A 643 -0.84 -29.34 -22.31
CA LEU A 643 -2.26 -29.15 -21.99
C LEU A 643 -2.68 -27.68 -22.12
N ARG A 644 -1.83 -26.75 -21.69
CA ARG A 644 -2.06 -25.31 -21.85
C ARG A 644 -2.10 -24.92 -23.32
N GLU A 645 -1.12 -25.35 -24.11
CA GLU A 645 -1.06 -25.09 -25.55
C GLU A 645 -2.26 -25.69 -26.30
N ALA A 646 -2.65 -26.93 -26.00
CA ALA A 646 -3.82 -27.55 -26.58
C ALA A 646 -5.13 -26.80 -26.25
N TRP A 647 -5.21 -26.17 -25.09
CA TRP A 647 -6.34 -25.34 -24.72
C TRP A 647 -6.30 -23.97 -25.40
N LEU A 648 -5.13 -23.33 -25.48
CA LEU A 648 -4.95 -22.03 -26.12
C LEU A 648 -5.12 -22.11 -27.63
N ASN A 649 -4.52 -23.10 -28.27
CA ASN A 649 -4.36 -23.25 -29.69
C ASN A 649 -4.87 -24.65 -30.16
N PRO A 650 -6.18 -24.95 -30.03
CA PRO A 650 -6.71 -26.27 -30.46
C PRO A 650 -6.45 -26.49 -31.93
N PRO A 651 -6.02 -27.71 -32.36
CA PRO A 651 -5.68 -28.00 -33.76
C PRO A 651 -6.83 -27.84 -34.75
N ASP A 652 -8.07 -27.95 -34.28
CA ASP A 652 -9.27 -27.73 -35.08
C ASP A 652 -9.64 -26.26 -35.30
N LEU A 653 -9.03 -25.33 -34.52
CA LEU A 653 -9.33 -23.91 -34.59
C LEU A 653 -8.17 -23.08 -35.15
N VAL A 654 -6.94 -23.64 -35.24
CA VAL A 654 -5.75 -22.92 -35.69
C VAL A 654 -5.04 -23.64 -36.84
N GLU A 655 -4.34 -22.86 -37.64
CA GLU A 655 -3.41 -23.32 -38.67
C GLU A 655 -2.04 -22.70 -38.37
N HIS A 656 -0.97 -23.51 -38.50
CA HIS A 656 0.42 -23.06 -38.40
C HIS A 656 0.91 -22.67 -39.79
N VAL A 657 1.19 -21.41 -39.99
CA VAL A 657 1.65 -20.86 -41.27
C VAL A 657 3.11 -20.41 -41.09
N PRO A 658 4.05 -21.02 -41.84
CA PRO A 658 5.43 -20.59 -41.83
C PRO A 658 5.58 -19.09 -42.09
N GLU A 659 6.59 -18.46 -41.49
CA GLU A 659 6.88 -17.06 -41.74
C GLU A 659 7.48 -16.89 -43.14
N VAL A 660 7.45 -15.68 -43.70
CA VAL A 660 7.83 -15.39 -45.10
C VAL A 660 9.35 -15.65 -45.40
N VAL A 661 10.13 -15.68 -44.33
CA VAL A 661 11.55 -16.08 -44.39
C VAL A 661 11.86 -17.08 -43.26
N PRO A 662 12.82 -18.01 -43.42
CA PRO A 662 13.19 -18.95 -42.37
C PRO A 662 13.85 -18.23 -41.16
N GLY A 663 13.86 -18.93 -40.02
CA GLY A 663 14.51 -18.44 -38.80
C GLY A 663 13.56 -17.73 -37.82
N TYR A 664 12.25 -17.81 -38.05
CA TYR A 664 11.21 -17.29 -37.17
C TYR A 664 10.18 -18.37 -36.85
N PRO A 665 9.52 -18.28 -35.69
CA PRO A 665 8.43 -19.21 -35.35
C PRO A 665 7.24 -19.05 -36.30
N ASP A 666 6.55 -20.16 -36.56
CA ASP A 666 5.31 -20.18 -37.34
C ASP A 666 4.25 -19.24 -36.73
N ARG A 667 3.47 -18.65 -37.61
CA ARG A 667 2.28 -17.88 -37.22
C ARG A 667 1.13 -18.83 -36.89
N ILE A 668 0.50 -18.61 -35.76
CA ILE A 668 -0.74 -19.30 -35.39
C ILE A 668 -1.90 -18.43 -35.87
N VAL A 669 -2.63 -18.91 -36.88
CA VAL A 669 -3.76 -18.18 -37.47
C VAL A 669 -5.08 -18.95 -37.31
N PRO A 670 -6.20 -18.25 -37.05
CA PRO A 670 -7.52 -18.93 -36.98
C PRO A 670 -7.95 -19.50 -38.34
N VAL A 671 -8.42 -20.71 -38.37
CA VAL A 671 -8.94 -21.36 -39.62
C VAL A 671 -10.22 -20.71 -40.18
N SER A 672 -10.91 -19.89 -39.37
CA SER A 672 -12.13 -19.18 -39.78
C SER A 672 -12.44 -17.98 -38.84
N ALA A 673 -13.34 -17.08 -39.28
CA ALA A 673 -13.83 -16.00 -38.45
C ALA A 673 -14.52 -16.48 -37.14
N LYS A 674 -15.21 -17.67 -37.22
CA LYS A 674 -15.82 -18.31 -36.04
C LYS A 674 -14.75 -18.81 -35.08
N ALA A 675 -13.68 -19.42 -35.58
CA ALA A 675 -12.53 -19.84 -34.79
C ALA A 675 -11.85 -18.63 -34.14
N ALA A 676 -11.66 -17.53 -34.86
CA ALA A 676 -11.10 -16.28 -34.31
C ALA A 676 -11.91 -15.74 -33.13
N ALA A 677 -13.25 -15.79 -33.19
CA ALA A 677 -14.11 -15.34 -32.10
C ALA A 677 -13.99 -16.22 -30.84
N VAL A 678 -13.76 -17.53 -31.01
CA VAL A 678 -13.50 -18.46 -29.88
C VAL A 678 -12.13 -18.22 -29.29
N LEU A 679 -11.10 -18.15 -30.13
CA LEU A 679 -9.70 -17.97 -29.72
C LEU A 679 -9.48 -16.62 -28.99
N LYS A 680 -10.23 -15.58 -29.34
CA LYS A 680 -10.18 -14.29 -28.65
C LYS A 680 -10.43 -14.40 -27.14
N LYS A 681 -11.20 -15.42 -26.70
CA LYS A 681 -11.49 -15.68 -25.28
C LYS A 681 -10.50 -16.64 -24.65
N ARG A 682 -9.71 -17.37 -25.43
CA ARG A 682 -8.70 -18.32 -24.95
C ARG A 682 -7.39 -17.62 -24.69
N THR A 683 -7.23 -17.13 -23.46
CA THR A 683 -6.03 -16.46 -22.97
C THR A 683 -5.55 -17.14 -21.71
N LEU A 684 -4.26 -17.04 -21.39
CA LEU A 684 -3.73 -17.60 -20.14
C LEU A 684 -4.42 -17.01 -18.91
N THR A 685 -4.75 -15.72 -18.93
CA THR A 685 -5.52 -15.09 -17.84
C THR A 685 -6.89 -15.74 -17.66
N ASN A 686 -7.61 -16.02 -18.76
CA ASN A 686 -8.92 -16.65 -18.67
C ASN A 686 -8.81 -18.11 -18.23
N LEU A 687 -7.82 -18.84 -18.71
CA LEU A 687 -7.55 -20.21 -18.28
C LEU A 687 -7.32 -20.29 -16.76
N CYS A 688 -6.53 -19.37 -16.21
CA CYS A 688 -6.31 -19.30 -14.76
C CYS A 688 -7.55 -18.86 -13.98
N ASN A 689 -8.39 -17.97 -14.55
CA ASN A 689 -9.67 -17.60 -13.92
C ASN A 689 -10.67 -18.78 -13.89
N GLU A 690 -10.74 -19.56 -14.97
CA GLU A 690 -11.62 -20.73 -15.10
C GLU A 690 -11.13 -21.92 -14.26
N ARG A 691 -9.83 -22.10 -14.18
CA ARG A 691 -9.09 -23.13 -13.44
C ARG A 691 -9.74 -24.54 -13.54
N PRO A 692 -9.81 -25.10 -14.74
CA PRO A 692 -10.45 -26.40 -14.95
C PRO A 692 -9.69 -27.51 -14.23
N ALA A 693 -10.38 -28.60 -13.87
CA ALA A 693 -9.83 -29.71 -13.08
C ALA A 693 -8.55 -30.33 -13.68
N TRP A 694 -8.43 -30.37 -15.01
CA TRP A 694 -7.21 -30.88 -15.65
C TRP A 694 -5.98 -29.99 -15.37
N LEU A 695 -6.18 -28.67 -15.27
CA LEU A 695 -5.10 -27.73 -14.94
C LEU A 695 -4.68 -27.89 -13.48
N ASP A 696 -5.63 -28.01 -12.56
CA ASP A 696 -5.35 -28.28 -11.14
C ASP A 696 -4.58 -29.59 -10.94
N ASN A 697 -4.99 -30.65 -11.66
CA ASN A 697 -4.30 -31.92 -11.58
C ASN A 697 -2.85 -31.83 -12.11
N ALA A 698 -2.64 -31.16 -13.24
CA ALA A 698 -1.31 -30.98 -13.82
C ALA A 698 -0.39 -30.15 -12.88
N HIS A 699 -0.90 -29.11 -12.23
CA HIS A 699 -0.15 -28.38 -11.23
C HIS A 699 0.16 -29.22 -9.99
N ARG A 700 -0.78 -30.03 -9.51
CA ARG A 700 -0.57 -30.93 -8.36
C ARG A 700 0.51 -31.97 -8.64
N ASP A 701 0.50 -32.57 -9.83
CA ASP A 701 1.51 -33.54 -10.24
C ASP A 701 2.91 -32.88 -10.29
N LEU A 702 2.98 -31.66 -10.84
CA LEU A 702 4.22 -30.88 -10.88
C LEU A 702 4.71 -30.51 -9.48
N ASP A 703 3.82 -30.05 -8.60
CA ASP A 703 4.15 -29.68 -7.22
C ASP A 703 4.68 -30.88 -6.43
N ALA A 704 4.08 -32.07 -6.66
CA ALA A 704 4.56 -33.30 -6.03
C ALA A 704 5.99 -33.68 -6.52
N ALA A 705 6.27 -33.52 -7.81
CA ALA A 705 7.59 -33.79 -8.37
C ALA A 705 8.66 -32.81 -7.81
N VAL A 706 8.31 -31.54 -7.71
CA VAL A 706 9.21 -30.51 -7.14
C VAL A 706 9.41 -30.71 -5.65
N ALA A 707 8.35 -31.05 -4.87
CA ALA A 707 8.48 -31.39 -3.46
C ALA A 707 9.45 -32.57 -3.23
N ALA A 708 9.30 -33.62 -4.05
CA ALA A 708 10.20 -34.79 -4.00
C ALA A 708 11.66 -34.39 -4.32
N ALA A 709 11.88 -33.44 -5.22
CA ALA A 709 13.23 -32.95 -5.53
C ALA A 709 13.91 -32.22 -4.36
N TYR A 710 13.11 -31.58 -3.49
CA TYR A 710 13.59 -31.04 -2.21
C TYR A 710 13.66 -32.09 -1.08
N GLY A 711 13.17 -33.30 -1.29
CA GLY A 711 13.03 -34.33 -0.23
C GLY A 711 11.87 -34.01 0.75
N TRP A 712 10.85 -33.29 0.31
CA TRP A 712 9.69 -32.91 1.12
C TRP A 712 8.48 -33.77 0.81
N PRO A 713 7.54 -33.92 1.78
CA PRO A 713 6.26 -34.55 1.50
C PRO A 713 5.43 -33.71 0.52
N ALA A 714 4.65 -34.39 -0.33
CA ALA A 714 3.85 -33.72 -1.36
C ALA A 714 2.77 -32.78 -0.77
N ASP A 715 2.31 -33.05 0.45
CA ASP A 715 1.30 -32.31 1.20
C ASP A 715 1.87 -31.28 2.19
N ILE A 716 3.17 -30.97 2.10
CA ILE A 716 3.81 -29.92 2.91
C ILE A 716 3.00 -28.63 2.85
N SER A 717 2.76 -27.99 4.00
CA SER A 717 2.07 -26.69 4.03
C SER A 717 2.87 -25.60 3.30
N GLU A 718 2.20 -24.56 2.85
CA GLU A 718 2.88 -23.43 2.20
C GLU A 718 3.84 -22.73 3.18
N GLU A 719 3.41 -22.55 4.43
CA GLU A 719 4.21 -21.93 5.48
C GLU A 719 5.49 -22.73 5.76
N ASP A 720 5.38 -24.06 5.95
CA ASP A 720 6.55 -24.92 6.20
C ASP A 720 7.50 -24.95 5.01
N ALA A 721 6.96 -24.97 3.78
CA ALA A 721 7.76 -24.95 2.57
C ALA A 721 8.56 -23.64 2.44
N VAL A 722 7.91 -22.50 2.69
CA VAL A 722 8.54 -21.18 2.64
C VAL A 722 9.59 -21.03 3.75
N ALA A 723 9.34 -21.51 4.95
CA ALA A 723 10.31 -21.51 6.04
C ALA A 723 11.57 -22.31 5.66
N ARG A 724 11.40 -23.54 5.12
CA ARG A 724 12.52 -24.37 4.64
C ARG A 724 13.27 -23.76 3.47
N LEU A 725 12.57 -23.09 2.55
CA LEU A 725 13.22 -22.33 1.47
C LEU A 725 14.11 -21.22 2.04
N LEU A 726 13.64 -20.49 3.05
CA LEU A 726 14.43 -19.43 3.67
C LEU A 726 15.68 -19.98 4.36
N ASP A 727 15.56 -21.10 5.06
CA ASP A 727 16.70 -21.76 5.68
C ASP A 727 17.72 -22.20 4.62
N LEU A 728 17.27 -22.83 3.51
CA LEU A 728 18.14 -23.17 2.38
C LEU A 728 18.83 -21.96 1.77
N ASN A 729 18.12 -20.84 1.63
CA ASN A 729 18.72 -19.59 1.12
C ASN A 729 19.80 -19.08 2.06
N ARG A 730 19.55 -19.06 3.39
CA ARG A 730 20.53 -18.61 4.39
C ARG A 730 21.78 -19.49 4.41
N ASP A 731 21.59 -20.80 4.41
CA ASP A 731 22.69 -21.78 4.44
C ASP A 731 23.60 -21.62 3.22
N ARG A 732 23.04 -21.52 2.02
CA ARG A 732 23.78 -21.31 0.77
C ARG A 732 24.47 -19.95 0.69
N ALA A 733 23.80 -18.91 1.16
CA ALA A 733 24.39 -17.58 1.23
C ALA A 733 25.57 -17.52 2.21
N ALA A 734 25.58 -18.32 3.27
CA ALA A 734 26.68 -18.42 4.22
C ALA A 734 27.89 -19.15 3.62
N VAL A 735 27.68 -20.16 2.78
CA VAL A 735 28.74 -20.92 2.10
C VAL A 735 29.35 -20.13 0.95
N GLY A 736 28.57 -19.25 0.30
CA GLY A 736 29.03 -18.43 -0.85
C GLY A 736 29.77 -17.15 -0.46
N ARG A 737 29.98 -16.89 0.85
CA ARG A 737 30.81 -15.82 1.40
C ARG A 737 32.18 -16.36 1.78
#